data_cd8aef0019e90de9ad68a6e334704044
#
_entry.id   cd8aef0019e90de9ad68a6e334704044
#
_cell.length_a   1.000
_cell.length_b   1.000
_cell.length_c   1.000
_cell.angle_alpha   90.00
_cell.angle_beta   90.00
_cell.angle_gamma   90.00
#
_symmetry.space_group_name_H-M   'P 1'
#
loop_
_entity.id
_entity.type
_entity.pdbx_description
1 polymer ?
#
loop_
_entity_poly.entity_id
_entity_poly.type
_entity_poly.pdbx_seq_one_letter_code
_entity_poly.pdbx_strand_id
1 'polypeptide(L)'
;MSELTPMMRQYLELKEQNPDAILMFRLGDFYEMFFEDAVTASRELELTLTGRDCGLPERAPMCGVPWHSVDGYIARLISRGYKVAIAEQTEEPGKGKTLVRREVVRIITPGTYAEDSGAAHTKNRFIAAVYYAGKRAGVALCDVATGEFFVRAFPEGEAAAAAFLQSQQPMEALSNDTERLQAAYTGYITQVRAEHFARNRAREQINQQFSVKTPEAVGLPAREELLVCPAGALLRYLSDTQMVALKHITRVTVLRGDMSMPLPAATRRSLELVARLDGRGGKGTLLHELDRTQTAMGARLLRSWVERPLIDRDLINERLDCVATLVQDPVMQSEVSALLKQVYDLERLLSKLSYRTLNPRDCLALLRSIEQAPLMGRLLASLPQPGFAALNRLLAPQPALAELLRRAIAEDAPVALSDGGVIRAGYDAQLDETRLAARDGRKWISDLEAREREATGIKNLKIQYNRVFGYFFEVTRSNYGLVPAHFVRRQTLANAERFTTEELTDLERKAVGAQEEALRLESALYSALLEELFSHIQPLQDLALGFKTLDALQSLAQAARDKRYTRPQINLEGRLHILEGRHPVVEGALQAGGFVPNDTQMDRNDRVLIVTGPNMAGKSTYMRQTALICLMAHMGSFVPADAADIPLLDNVFTRIGAQDDLAAGQSTFMVEMIELSQILRNASPHSLVVLDEVGRGTGTLDGLSIAWAAVEYLAGTETSGALTLFATHYHELSGMEGALPGVVNVSVLTKEMGDEVIFLHKIKRGGADKSFGVYVARMAGVPRSVVARAREILARLEASNITQDTIGQNILEKKKGRQKNEQLDLGEFARAELVQELAQLDVLQMSPMEALNQLFVLKEKARKI
;
A
#
# COMPACT_ATOMS: atom_id res chain seq x y z
N MET A 1 -19.25 -22.57 -38.15
CA MET A 1 -18.10 -23.09 -37.35
C MET A 1 -17.37 -24.29 -37.97
N SER A 2 -17.87 -24.90 -39.03
CA SER A 2 -17.23 -26.08 -39.68
C SER A 2 -16.01 -25.74 -40.55
N GLU A 3 -15.75 -24.45 -40.83
CA GLU A 3 -14.68 -24.02 -41.73
C GLU A 3 -13.38 -23.60 -41.01
N LEU A 4 -13.43 -23.41 -39.67
CA LEU A 4 -12.26 -23.00 -38.88
C LEU A 4 -11.30 -24.16 -38.61
N THR A 5 -9.99 -23.88 -38.60
CA THR A 5 -8.98 -24.87 -38.20
C THR A 5 -9.22 -25.32 -36.73
N PRO A 6 -8.90 -26.57 -36.38
CA PRO A 6 -9.13 -27.07 -35.00
C PRO A 6 -8.51 -26.20 -33.91
N MET A 7 -7.35 -25.63 -34.17
CA MET A 7 -6.65 -24.73 -33.25
C MET A 7 -7.41 -23.42 -33.04
N MET A 8 -7.91 -22.79 -34.12
CA MET A 8 -8.70 -21.55 -34.04
C MET A 8 -10.04 -21.76 -33.33
N ARG A 9 -10.62 -22.93 -33.50
CA ARG A 9 -11.84 -23.30 -32.77
C ARG A 9 -11.57 -23.35 -31.28
N GLN A 10 -10.49 -24.01 -30.85
CA GLN A 10 -10.06 -24.06 -29.47
C GLN A 10 -9.77 -22.66 -28.89
N TYR A 11 -9.14 -21.78 -29.67
CA TYR A 11 -8.93 -20.39 -29.26
C TYR A 11 -10.24 -19.66 -28.99
N LEU A 12 -11.20 -19.74 -29.92
CA LEU A 12 -12.48 -19.04 -29.77
C LEU A 12 -13.33 -19.62 -28.62
N GLU A 13 -13.30 -20.94 -28.40
CA GLU A 13 -13.96 -21.56 -27.24
C GLU A 13 -13.42 -21.01 -25.90
N LEU A 14 -12.09 -20.88 -25.77
CA LEU A 14 -11.45 -20.30 -24.59
C LEU A 14 -11.71 -18.79 -24.47
N LYS A 15 -11.79 -18.07 -25.60
CA LYS A 15 -12.11 -16.65 -25.64
C LYS A 15 -13.57 -16.39 -25.23
N GLU A 16 -14.51 -17.22 -25.67
CA GLU A 16 -15.91 -17.13 -25.27
C GLU A 16 -16.12 -17.32 -23.77
N GLN A 17 -15.29 -18.14 -23.13
CA GLN A 17 -15.26 -18.32 -21.67
C GLN A 17 -14.63 -17.13 -20.94
N ASN A 18 -13.79 -16.35 -21.61
CA ASN A 18 -13.05 -15.23 -21.05
C ASN A 18 -13.15 -13.96 -21.92
N PRO A 19 -14.37 -13.43 -22.16
CA PRO A 19 -14.58 -12.37 -23.15
C PRO A 19 -13.86 -11.07 -22.80
N ASP A 20 -13.72 -10.75 -21.52
CA ASP A 20 -13.14 -9.50 -21.01
C ASP A 20 -11.61 -9.52 -20.88
N ALA A 21 -10.95 -10.65 -21.18
CA ALA A 21 -9.51 -10.79 -21.04
C ALA A 21 -8.82 -10.95 -22.39
N ILE A 22 -7.65 -10.37 -22.57
CA ILE A 22 -6.77 -10.64 -23.71
C ILE A 22 -6.24 -12.06 -23.55
N LEU A 23 -6.55 -12.94 -24.50
CA LEU A 23 -6.16 -14.35 -24.42
C LEU A 23 -4.75 -14.55 -25.03
N MET A 24 -3.78 -14.82 -24.17
CA MET A 24 -2.43 -15.24 -24.57
C MET A 24 -2.37 -16.75 -24.70
N PHE A 25 -2.33 -17.23 -25.91
CA PHE A 25 -2.47 -18.64 -26.29
C PHE A 25 -1.11 -19.26 -26.62
N ARG A 26 -0.64 -20.25 -25.84
CA ARG A 26 0.65 -20.88 -26.01
C ARG A 26 0.79 -21.66 -27.31
N LEU A 27 1.74 -21.29 -28.15
CA LEU A 27 2.11 -22.00 -29.37
C LEU A 27 3.64 -22.10 -29.49
N GLY A 28 4.17 -23.26 -29.09
CA GLY A 28 5.60 -23.47 -29.02
C GLY A 28 6.29 -22.50 -28.07
N ASP A 29 7.21 -21.69 -28.56
CA ASP A 29 7.98 -20.71 -27.78
C ASP A 29 7.33 -19.33 -27.71
N PHE A 30 6.07 -19.19 -28.17
CA PHE A 30 5.35 -17.93 -28.17
C PHE A 30 4.00 -18.03 -27.48
N TYR A 31 3.55 -16.89 -26.91
CA TYR A 31 2.15 -16.65 -26.68
C TYR A 31 1.62 -15.82 -27.84
N GLU A 32 0.67 -16.38 -28.57
CA GLU A 32 0.04 -15.73 -29.71
C GLU A 32 -1.37 -15.27 -29.34
N MET A 33 -1.75 -14.12 -29.83
CA MET A 33 -3.06 -13.51 -29.70
C MET A 33 -3.68 -13.38 -31.09
N PHE A 34 -5.00 -13.58 -31.18
CA PHE A 34 -5.71 -13.59 -32.47
C PHE A 34 -6.92 -12.65 -32.45
N PHE A 35 -7.42 -12.30 -33.64
CA PHE A 35 -8.59 -11.47 -33.86
C PHE A 35 -8.50 -10.11 -33.15
N GLU A 36 -9.54 -9.70 -32.40
CA GLU A 36 -9.57 -8.41 -31.69
C GLU A 36 -8.50 -8.31 -30.60
N ASP A 37 -8.16 -9.40 -29.96
CA ASP A 37 -7.09 -9.43 -28.95
C ASP A 37 -5.74 -9.09 -29.60
N ALA A 38 -5.48 -9.59 -30.82
CA ALA A 38 -4.26 -9.27 -31.56
C ALA A 38 -4.18 -7.79 -31.95
N VAL A 39 -5.29 -7.21 -32.43
CA VAL A 39 -5.39 -5.80 -32.77
C VAL A 39 -5.13 -4.91 -31.56
N THR A 40 -5.80 -5.24 -30.43
CA THR A 40 -5.64 -4.52 -29.18
C THR A 40 -4.22 -4.63 -28.65
N ALA A 41 -3.70 -5.86 -28.51
CA ALA A 41 -2.35 -6.10 -28.00
C ALA A 41 -1.27 -5.49 -28.90
N SER A 42 -1.41 -5.57 -30.22
CA SER A 42 -0.48 -4.93 -31.19
C SER A 42 -0.39 -3.43 -30.93
N ARG A 43 -1.53 -2.75 -30.78
CA ARG A 43 -1.58 -1.31 -30.50
C ARG A 43 -0.99 -0.96 -29.13
N GLU A 44 -1.38 -1.69 -28.09
CA GLU A 44 -0.99 -1.39 -26.70
C GLU A 44 0.48 -1.75 -26.42
N LEU A 45 1.00 -2.77 -27.05
CA LEU A 45 2.36 -3.27 -26.83
C LEU A 45 3.36 -2.86 -27.91
N GLU A 46 2.88 -2.17 -28.97
CA GLU A 46 3.68 -1.78 -30.13
C GLU A 46 4.28 -2.99 -30.87
N LEU A 47 3.47 -4.06 -31.01
CA LEU A 47 3.86 -5.29 -31.69
C LEU A 47 3.44 -5.26 -33.15
N THR A 48 4.20 -5.95 -33.99
CA THR A 48 3.85 -6.13 -35.42
C THR A 48 2.61 -6.99 -35.52
N LEU A 49 1.56 -6.46 -36.16
CA LEU A 49 0.36 -7.20 -36.51
C LEU A 49 0.62 -7.99 -37.80
N THR A 50 0.41 -9.31 -37.75
CA THR A 50 0.54 -10.23 -38.87
C THR A 50 -0.79 -10.95 -39.11
N GLY A 51 -0.83 -11.93 -40.03
CA GLY A 51 -2.03 -12.71 -40.26
C GLY A 51 -1.72 -14.20 -40.35
N ARG A 52 -2.57 -15.03 -39.73
CA ARG A 52 -2.49 -16.49 -39.74
C ARG A 52 -3.66 -17.11 -40.49
N ASP A 53 -3.41 -18.16 -41.22
CA ASP A 53 -4.46 -18.95 -41.86
C ASP A 53 -5.34 -19.59 -40.81
N CYS A 54 -6.63 -19.31 -40.85
CA CYS A 54 -7.63 -19.79 -39.90
C CYS A 54 -8.67 -20.74 -40.48
N GLY A 55 -8.55 -21.04 -41.81
CA GLY A 55 -9.52 -21.84 -42.56
C GLY A 55 -10.64 -21.02 -43.17
N LEU A 56 -10.63 -19.68 -43.01
CA LEU A 56 -11.53 -18.72 -43.66
C LEU A 56 -10.80 -18.03 -44.81
N PRO A 57 -11.53 -17.42 -45.78
CA PRO A 57 -10.92 -16.68 -46.91
C PRO A 57 -9.99 -15.55 -46.46
N GLU A 58 -10.29 -14.92 -45.32
CA GLU A 58 -9.48 -13.87 -44.70
C GLU A 58 -8.60 -14.46 -43.60
N ARG A 59 -7.33 -14.04 -43.55
CA ARG A 59 -6.40 -14.44 -42.50
C ARG A 59 -6.80 -13.79 -41.18
N ALA A 60 -6.78 -14.57 -40.10
CA ALA A 60 -6.99 -14.04 -38.74
C ALA A 60 -5.84 -13.07 -38.36
N PRO A 61 -6.11 -11.82 -37.95
CA PRO A 61 -5.09 -10.95 -37.35
C PRO A 61 -4.38 -11.67 -36.20
N MET A 62 -3.06 -11.55 -36.13
CA MET A 62 -2.23 -12.24 -35.14
C MET A 62 -1.06 -11.35 -34.73
N CYS A 63 -0.75 -11.33 -33.44
CA CYS A 63 0.53 -10.91 -32.90
C CYS A 63 0.99 -11.86 -31.80
N GLY A 64 2.26 -11.84 -31.45
CA GLY A 64 2.79 -12.78 -30.46
C GLY A 64 4.00 -12.23 -29.71
N VAL A 65 4.23 -12.76 -28.51
CA VAL A 65 5.37 -12.44 -27.66
C VAL A 65 6.11 -13.72 -27.25
N PRO A 66 7.44 -13.67 -27.11
CA PRO A 66 8.18 -14.83 -26.62
C PRO A 66 7.77 -15.19 -25.18
N TRP A 67 7.60 -16.48 -24.90
CA TRP A 67 7.11 -16.92 -23.58
C TRP A 67 8.05 -16.56 -22.44
N HIS A 68 9.36 -16.57 -22.66
CA HIS A 68 10.36 -16.26 -21.63
C HIS A 68 10.44 -14.78 -21.26
N SER A 69 9.81 -13.89 -22.04
CA SER A 69 9.78 -12.44 -21.80
C SER A 69 8.36 -11.91 -21.62
N VAL A 70 7.38 -12.79 -21.46
CA VAL A 70 5.95 -12.44 -21.44
C VAL A 70 5.58 -11.52 -20.26
N ASP A 71 6.24 -11.65 -19.10
CA ASP A 71 5.91 -10.90 -17.88
C ASP A 71 5.98 -9.38 -18.08
N GLY A 72 6.98 -8.89 -18.81
CA GLY A 72 7.09 -7.47 -19.15
C GLY A 72 5.95 -6.95 -20.04
N TYR A 73 5.42 -7.79 -20.93
CA TYR A 73 4.27 -7.45 -21.76
C TYR A 73 2.96 -7.50 -20.97
N ILE A 74 2.80 -8.50 -20.10
CA ILE A 74 1.67 -8.59 -19.17
C ILE A 74 1.61 -7.35 -18.27
N ALA A 75 2.75 -6.96 -17.68
CA ALA A 75 2.85 -5.75 -16.85
C ALA A 75 2.31 -4.51 -17.55
N ARG A 76 2.67 -4.32 -18.84
CA ARG A 76 2.22 -3.19 -19.65
C ARG A 76 0.71 -3.23 -19.93
N LEU A 77 0.14 -4.39 -20.22
CA LEU A 77 -1.32 -4.53 -20.40
C LEU A 77 -2.08 -4.27 -19.10
N ILE A 78 -1.63 -4.85 -18.00
CA ILE A 78 -2.22 -4.67 -16.68
C ILE A 78 -2.18 -3.20 -16.22
N SER A 79 -1.05 -2.50 -16.44
CA SER A 79 -0.93 -1.08 -16.08
C SER A 79 -1.90 -0.19 -16.87
N ARG A 80 -2.39 -0.65 -18.03
CA ARG A 80 -3.40 0.00 -18.86
C ARG A 80 -4.83 -0.47 -18.58
N GLY A 81 -5.01 -1.32 -17.55
CA GLY A 81 -6.33 -1.79 -17.10
C GLY A 81 -6.87 -3.00 -17.85
N TYR A 82 -6.09 -3.65 -18.71
CA TYR A 82 -6.52 -4.89 -19.36
C TYR A 82 -6.35 -6.10 -18.46
N LYS A 83 -7.25 -7.09 -18.58
CA LYS A 83 -7.08 -8.44 -18.01
C LYS A 83 -6.39 -9.32 -19.04
N VAL A 84 -5.58 -10.28 -18.58
CA VAL A 84 -4.85 -11.21 -19.43
C VAL A 84 -5.15 -12.64 -19.00
N ALA A 85 -5.67 -13.46 -19.90
CA ALA A 85 -5.87 -14.90 -19.70
C ALA A 85 -4.70 -15.67 -20.33
N ILE A 86 -4.03 -16.50 -19.54
CA ILE A 86 -2.91 -17.34 -19.98
C ILE A 86 -3.44 -18.74 -20.26
N ALA A 87 -3.33 -19.17 -21.52
CA ALA A 87 -3.67 -20.53 -21.93
C ALA A 87 -2.42 -21.33 -22.22
N GLU A 88 -2.21 -22.40 -21.43
CA GLU A 88 -1.08 -23.32 -21.53
C GLU A 88 -1.47 -24.67 -22.14
N GLN A 89 -0.49 -25.36 -22.67
CA GLN A 89 -0.64 -26.74 -23.15
C GLN A 89 -0.74 -27.69 -21.95
N THR A 90 -1.84 -28.41 -21.84
CA THR A 90 -2.09 -29.39 -20.78
C THR A 90 -1.71 -30.81 -21.14
N GLU A 91 -1.35 -31.07 -22.41
CA GLU A 91 -0.91 -32.36 -22.90
C GLU A 91 0.46 -32.23 -23.58
N GLU A 92 1.31 -33.27 -23.42
CA GLU A 92 2.55 -33.37 -24.16
C GLU A 92 2.28 -33.67 -25.66
N PRO A 93 3.07 -33.09 -26.57
CA PRO A 93 2.96 -33.39 -28.00
C PRO A 93 3.30 -34.87 -28.26
N GLY A 94 2.29 -35.73 -28.34
CA GLY A 94 2.48 -37.16 -28.63
C GLY A 94 2.59 -37.46 -30.13
N LYS A 95 3.41 -38.46 -30.55
CA LYS A 95 3.46 -38.95 -31.92
C LYS A 95 2.07 -39.44 -32.36
N GLY A 96 1.39 -38.65 -33.22
CA GLY A 96 0.08 -38.97 -33.79
C GLY A 96 -1.09 -38.08 -33.38
N LYS A 97 -0.95 -37.15 -32.47
CA LYS A 97 -1.99 -36.15 -32.14
C LYS A 97 -1.80 -34.87 -32.97
N THR A 98 -2.79 -34.52 -33.80
CA THR A 98 -2.79 -33.33 -34.64
C THR A 98 -3.11 -32.03 -33.89
N LEU A 99 -3.66 -32.10 -32.68
CA LEU A 99 -4.01 -30.97 -31.83
C LEU A 99 -3.66 -31.27 -30.36
N VAL A 100 -2.88 -30.40 -29.76
CA VAL A 100 -2.58 -30.40 -28.32
C VAL A 100 -3.65 -29.61 -27.61
N ARG A 101 -4.22 -30.13 -26.53
CA ARG A 101 -5.23 -29.46 -25.72
C ARG A 101 -4.60 -28.32 -24.92
N ARG A 102 -5.30 -27.17 -24.88
CA ARG A 102 -4.92 -26.00 -24.10
C ARG A 102 -6.06 -25.60 -23.21
N GLU A 103 -5.73 -25.12 -22.02
CA GLU A 103 -6.69 -24.63 -21.04
C GLU A 103 -6.17 -23.31 -20.44
N VAL A 104 -7.10 -22.44 -20.04
CA VAL A 104 -6.72 -21.24 -19.29
C VAL A 104 -6.27 -21.67 -17.90
N VAL A 105 -5.01 -21.42 -17.58
CA VAL A 105 -4.40 -21.80 -16.29
C VAL A 105 -4.40 -20.66 -15.30
N ARG A 106 -4.55 -19.42 -15.77
CA ARG A 106 -4.55 -18.23 -14.92
C ARG A 106 -5.18 -17.03 -15.65
N ILE A 107 -5.95 -16.23 -14.92
CA ILE A 107 -6.40 -14.90 -15.36
C ILE A 107 -5.69 -13.86 -14.50
N ILE A 108 -4.91 -12.99 -15.12
CA ILE A 108 -4.15 -11.93 -14.47
C ILE A 108 -4.95 -10.63 -14.59
N THR A 109 -5.19 -10.00 -13.43
CA THR A 109 -5.92 -8.73 -13.32
C THR A 109 -5.05 -7.69 -12.61
N PRO A 110 -5.41 -6.40 -12.60
CA PRO A 110 -4.65 -5.39 -11.85
C PRO A 110 -4.38 -5.75 -10.38
N GLY A 111 -5.32 -6.42 -9.73
CA GLY A 111 -5.19 -6.85 -8.34
C GLY A 111 -4.41 -8.16 -8.14
N THR A 112 -4.46 -9.07 -9.13
CA THR A 112 -3.79 -10.39 -9.03
C THR A 112 -2.38 -10.43 -9.63
N TYR A 113 -1.94 -9.36 -10.29
CA TYR A 113 -0.60 -9.25 -10.83
C TYR A 113 0.44 -9.03 -9.72
N ALA A 114 1.38 -9.94 -9.56
CA ALA A 114 2.51 -9.80 -8.64
C ALA A 114 3.74 -9.34 -9.44
N GLU A 115 4.21 -8.13 -9.18
CA GLU A 115 5.42 -7.58 -9.79
C GLU A 115 6.66 -8.02 -9.00
N ASP A 116 7.64 -8.61 -9.66
CA ASP A 116 8.84 -9.22 -9.04
C ASP A 116 10.01 -8.22 -8.87
N SER A 117 9.83 -6.91 -9.12
CA SER A 117 10.95 -5.95 -9.15
C SER A 117 10.72 -4.64 -8.38
N GLY A 118 11.74 -4.20 -7.64
CA GLY A 118 11.93 -2.84 -7.14
C GLY A 118 11.17 -2.46 -5.87
N ALA A 119 10.86 -1.16 -5.72
CA ALA A 119 10.19 -0.56 -4.55
C ALA A 119 8.77 -1.10 -4.28
N ALA A 120 8.19 -1.87 -5.21
CA ALA A 120 6.90 -2.53 -5.04
C ALA A 120 6.90 -3.62 -3.95
N HIS A 121 8.09 -4.12 -3.54
CA HIS A 121 8.19 -5.17 -2.51
C HIS A 121 7.79 -4.73 -1.09
N THR A 122 7.79 -3.43 -0.81
CA THR A 122 7.50 -2.87 0.52
C THR A 122 6.05 -2.40 0.70
N LYS A 123 5.17 -2.62 -0.30
CA LYS A 123 3.74 -2.27 -0.23
C LYS A 123 2.88 -3.51 -0.44
N ASN A 124 1.77 -3.58 0.31
CA ASN A 124 0.71 -4.53 0.03
C ASN A 124 -0.09 -4.10 -1.20
N ARG A 125 -0.56 -5.07 -1.98
CA ARG A 125 -1.40 -4.86 -3.17
C ARG A 125 -2.75 -5.53 -2.97
N PHE A 126 -3.69 -4.80 -2.37
CA PHE A 126 -4.98 -5.35 -2.03
C PHE A 126 -5.93 -5.43 -3.22
N ILE A 127 -6.72 -6.51 -3.25
CA ILE A 127 -8.00 -6.60 -3.94
C ILE A 127 -9.07 -6.42 -2.87
N ALA A 128 -10.13 -5.67 -3.17
CA ALA A 128 -11.25 -5.44 -2.28
C ALA A 128 -12.53 -6.10 -2.77
N ALA A 129 -13.35 -6.63 -1.85
CA ALA A 129 -14.75 -6.95 -2.11
C ALA A 129 -15.62 -6.15 -1.16
N VAL A 130 -16.62 -5.46 -1.71
CA VAL A 130 -17.53 -4.60 -0.95
C VAL A 130 -18.93 -5.14 -1.05
N TYR A 131 -19.55 -5.39 0.10
CA TYR A 131 -20.93 -5.87 0.21
C TYR A 131 -21.79 -4.80 0.85
N TYR A 132 -22.82 -4.36 0.12
CA TYR A 132 -23.81 -3.40 0.60
C TYR A 132 -25.08 -4.11 1.07
N ALA A 133 -25.50 -3.85 2.31
CA ALA A 133 -26.74 -4.34 2.93
C ALA A 133 -27.58 -3.17 3.45
N GLY A 134 -28.46 -2.62 2.62
CA GLY A 134 -29.16 -1.37 2.89
C GLY A 134 -28.18 -0.21 3.01
N LYS A 135 -28.16 0.49 4.16
CA LYS A 135 -27.21 1.58 4.44
C LYS A 135 -25.88 1.09 5.04
N ARG A 136 -25.77 -0.20 5.40
CA ARG A 136 -24.59 -0.80 6.02
C ARG A 136 -23.68 -1.40 4.94
N ALA A 137 -22.41 -1.51 5.21
CA ALA A 137 -21.44 -2.13 4.30
C ALA A 137 -20.48 -3.07 5.02
N GLY A 138 -19.93 -4.01 4.25
CA GLY A 138 -18.84 -4.88 4.68
C GLY A 138 -17.75 -4.88 3.62
N VAL A 139 -16.48 -4.92 4.03
CA VAL A 139 -15.32 -4.91 3.12
C VAL A 139 -14.40 -6.06 3.47
N ALA A 140 -13.99 -6.82 2.45
CA ALA A 140 -12.89 -7.76 2.52
C ALA A 140 -11.73 -7.26 1.67
N LEU A 141 -10.51 -7.45 2.15
CA LEU A 141 -9.25 -7.10 1.47
C LEU A 141 -8.35 -8.33 1.44
N CYS A 142 -7.72 -8.60 0.30
CA CYS A 142 -6.73 -9.64 0.17
C CYS A 142 -5.51 -9.16 -0.61
N ASP A 143 -4.32 -9.39 -0.07
CA ASP A 143 -3.08 -9.34 -0.83
C ASP A 143 -2.70 -10.76 -1.26
N VAL A 144 -2.88 -11.03 -2.54
CA VAL A 144 -2.67 -12.37 -3.11
C VAL A 144 -1.21 -12.80 -3.07
N ALA A 145 -0.27 -11.85 -3.09
CA ALA A 145 1.16 -12.13 -3.06
C ALA A 145 1.68 -12.49 -1.66
N THR A 146 1.01 -12.05 -0.59
CA THR A 146 1.41 -12.31 0.79
C THR A 146 0.47 -13.27 1.52
N GLY A 147 -0.75 -13.46 0.98
CA GLY A 147 -1.81 -14.25 1.62
C GLY A 147 -2.50 -13.53 2.78
N GLU A 148 -2.21 -12.24 2.99
CA GLU A 148 -2.91 -11.43 4.00
C GLU A 148 -4.37 -11.22 3.60
N PHE A 149 -5.30 -11.56 4.51
CA PHE A 149 -6.73 -11.48 4.28
C PHE A 149 -7.43 -10.79 5.46
N PHE A 150 -8.04 -9.65 5.20
CA PHE A 150 -8.71 -8.82 6.19
C PHE A 150 -10.19 -8.67 5.87
N VAL A 151 -11.04 -8.58 6.90
CA VAL A 151 -12.46 -8.24 6.76
C VAL A 151 -12.87 -7.23 7.81
N ARG A 152 -13.76 -6.30 7.42
CA ARG A 152 -14.31 -5.28 8.32
C ARG A 152 -15.78 -5.01 8.03
N ALA A 153 -16.60 -4.92 9.07
CA ALA A 153 -17.98 -4.46 8.99
C ALA A 153 -18.06 -2.95 9.28
N PHE A 154 -18.98 -2.29 8.60
CA PHE A 154 -19.30 -0.87 8.75
C PHE A 154 -20.81 -0.73 9.01
N PRO A 155 -21.23 -0.98 10.26
CA PRO A 155 -22.64 -0.81 10.66
C PRO A 155 -23.06 0.66 10.66
N GLU A 156 -22.12 1.57 10.82
CA GLU A 156 -22.30 3.02 10.79
C GLU A 156 -22.63 3.58 9.40
N GLY A 157 -22.32 2.87 8.32
CA GLY A 157 -22.76 3.21 6.98
C GLY A 157 -21.70 3.18 5.88
N GLU A 158 -22.20 3.45 4.66
CA GLU A 158 -21.44 3.41 3.40
C GLU A 158 -20.28 4.40 3.35
N ALA A 159 -20.45 5.60 3.95
CA ALA A 159 -19.42 6.63 3.93
C ALA A 159 -18.14 6.18 4.66
N ALA A 160 -18.27 5.45 5.78
CA ALA A 160 -17.15 4.91 6.50
C ALA A 160 -16.43 3.79 5.69
N ALA A 161 -17.20 2.95 5.00
CA ALA A 161 -16.65 1.94 4.10
C ALA A 161 -15.91 2.57 2.91
N ALA A 162 -16.46 3.62 2.30
CA ALA A 162 -15.82 4.37 1.23
C ALA A 162 -14.51 5.03 1.68
N ALA A 163 -14.50 5.68 2.84
CA ALA A 163 -13.30 6.26 3.44
C ALA A 163 -12.23 5.19 3.71
N PHE A 164 -12.63 4.02 4.18
CA PHE A 164 -11.73 2.90 4.39
C PHE A 164 -11.13 2.40 3.08
N LEU A 165 -11.93 2.21 2.01
CA LEU A 165 -11.43 1.82 0.69
C LEU A 165 -10.44 2.84 0.11
N GLN A 166 -10.79 4.12 0.15
CA GLN A 166 -9.88 5.19 -0.27
C GLN A 166 -8.57 5.16 0.53
N SER A 167 -8.65 4.82 1.81
CA SER A 167 -7.48 4.70 2.67
C SER A 167 -6.58 3.53 2.32
N GLN A 168 -7.14 2.40 1.90
CA GLN A 168 -6.39 1.19 1.57
C GLN A 168 -5.89 1.19 0.11
N GLN A 169 -6.47 2.02 -0.76
CA GLN A 169 -6.12 2.13 -2.19
C GLN A 169 -5.98 0.75 -2.86
N PRO A 170 -7.01 -0.12 -2.82
CA PRO A 170 -6.91 -1.41 -3.46
C PRO A 170 -6.65 -1.25 -4.96
N MET A 171 -5.91 -2.18 -5.54
CA MET A 171 -5.61 -2.18 -6.99
C MET A 171 -6.83 -2.54 -7.82
N GLU A 172 -7.79 -3.24 -7.20
CA GLU A 172 -9.00 -3.73 -7.82
C GLU A 172 -10.10 -3.87 -6.76
N ALA A 173 -11.33 -3.54 -7.12
CA ALA A 173 -12.48 -3.72 -6.24
C ALA A 173 -13.66 -4.38 -6.96
N LEU A 174 -14.43 -5.18 -6.23
CA LEU A 174 -15.66 -5.82 -6.70
C LEU A 174 -16.80 -5.58 -5.70
N SER A 175 -18.05 -5.61 -6.19
CA SER A 175 -19.22 -5.35 -5.34
C SER A 175 -20.46 -6.11 -5.81
N ASN A 176 -21.40 -6.31 -4.87
CA ASN A 176 -22.77 -6.71 -5.20
C ASN A 176 -23.61 -5.57 -5.78
N ASP A 177 -23.12 -4.32 -5.67
CA ASP A 177 -23.75 -3.11 -6.21
C ASP A 177 -22.65 -2.22 -6.81
N THR A 178 -22.41 -2.40 -8.11
CA THR A 178 -21.31 -1.75 -8.82
C THR A 178 -21.53 -0.23 -8.96
N GLU A 179 -22.78 0.22 -9.13
CA GLU A 179 -23.10 1.64 -9.29
C GLU A 179 -22.78 2.42 -8.00
N ARG A 180 -23.14 1.86 -6.84
CA ARG A 180 -22.79 2.45 -5.54
C ARG A 180 -21.28 2.48 -5.32
N LEU A 181 -20.59 1.42 -5.71
CA LEU A 181 -19.13 1.39 -5.58
C LEU A 181 -18.47 2.44 -6.48
N GLN A 182 -18.95 2.63 -7.71
CA GLN A 182 -18.46 3.66 -8.64
C GLN A 182 -18.64 5.09 -8.09
N ALA A 183 -19.72 5.34 -7.39
CA ALA A 183 -19.96 6.64 -6.74
C ALA A 183 -18.99 6.91 -5.56
N ALA A 184 -18.45 5.85 -4.93
CA ALA A 184 -17.64 5.91 -3.71
C ALA A 184 -16.13 5.69 -3.94
N TYR A 185 -15.76 5.08 -5.07
CA TYR A 185 -14.39 4.64 -5.36
C TYR A 185 -14.02 4.85 -6.82
N THR A 186 -12.88 5.53 -7.07
CA THR A 186 -12.41 5.93 -8.40
C THR A 186 -11.40 4.96 -9.03
N GLY A 187 -11.03 3.88 -8.32
CA GLY A 187 -10.08 2.88 -8.82
C GLY A 187 -10.71 1.87 -9.79
N TYR A 188 -9.94 0.85 -10.13
CA TYR A 188 -10.38 -0.20 -11.05
C TYR A 188 -11.46 -1.08 -10.42
N ILE A 189 -12.62 -1.20 -11.07
CA ILE A 189 -13.77 -1.98 -10.59
C ILE A 189 -14.05 -3.14 -11.55
N THR A 190 -14.07 -4.34 -11.00
CA THR A 190 -14.43 -5.55 -11.74
C THR A 190 -15.89 -5.90 -11.48
N GLN A 191 -16.64 -6.08 -12.55
CA GLN A 191 -18.00 -6.60 -12.45
C GLN A 191 -17.97 -8.10 -12.16
N VAL A 192 -18.72 -8.51 -11.16
CA VAL A 192 -18.93 -9.91 -10.79
C VAL A 192 -20.41 -10.20 -10.65
N ARG A 193 -20.81 -11.47 -10.79
CA ARG A 193 -22.21 -11.86 -10.61
C ARG A 193 -22.62 -11.65 -9.15
N ALA A 194 -23.79 -11.04 -8.92
CA ALA A 194 -24.33 -10.79 -7.58
C ALA A 194 -24.42 -12.07 -6.71
N GLU A 195 -24.50 -13.23 -7.35
CA GLU A 195 -24.51 -14.54 -6.69
C GLU A 195 -23.24 -14.86 -5.91
N HIS A 196 -22.10 -14.24 -6.25
CA HIS A 196 -20.85 -14.41 -5.50
C HIS A 196 -20.98 -13.90 -4.05
N PHE A 197 -21.83 -12.89 -3.85
CA PHE A 197 -22.11 -12.32 -2.54
C PHE A 197 -23.27 -13.01 -1.80
N ALA A 198 -23.88 -14.04 -2.40
CA ALA A 198 -24.95 -14.79 -1.73
C ALA A 198 -24.44 -15.49 -0.48
N ARG A 199 -25.07 -15.25 0.67
CA ARG A 199 -24.62 -15.69 1.99
C ARG A 199 -24.28 -17.19 2.08
N ASN A 200 -25.11 -18.06 1.50
CA ASN A 200 -24.87 -19.50 1.56
C ASN A 200 -23.63 -19.89 0.74
N ARG A 201 -23.50 -19.35 -0.47
CA ARG A 201 -22.30 -19.57 -1.32
C ARG A 201 -21.03 -19.01 -0.68
N ALA A 202 -21.13 -17.82 -0.07
CA ALA A 202 -19.99 -17.23 0.66
C ALA A 202 -19.53 -18.11 1.82
N ARG A 203 -20.46 -18.68 2.60
CA ARG A 203 -20.14 -19.63 3.66
C ARG A 203 -19.49 -20.90 3.14
N GLU A 204 -20.02 -21.49 2.08
CA GLU A 204 -19.47 -22.67 1.43
C GLU A 204 -18.01 -22.41 0.98
N GLN A 205 -17.77 -21.28 0.32
CA GLN A 205 -16.46 -20.89 -0.16
C GLN A 205 -15.44 -20.72 0.99
N ILE A 206 -15.85 -20.06 2.09
CA ILE A 206 -15.04 -19.89 3.30
C ILE A 206 -14.72 -21.27 3.91
N ASN A 207 -15.73 -22.11 4.07
CA ASN A 207 -15.56 -23.45 4.64
C ASN A 207 -14.62 -24.33 3.80
N GLN A 208 -14.74 -24.26 2.49
CA GLN A 208 -13.87 -24.98 1.56
C GLN A 208 -12.44 -24.46 1.62
N GLN A 209 -12.24 -23.13 1.56
CA GLN A 209 -10.91 -22.51 1.58
C GLN A 209 -10.13 -22.89 2.84
N PHE A 210 -10.75 -22.80 4.00
CA PHE A 210 -10.09 -23.02 5.28
C PHE A 210 -10.26 -24.46 5.83
N SER A 211 -10.88 -25.34 5.07
CA SER A 211 -11.16 -26.75 5.47
C SER A 211 -11.87 -26.86 6.81
N VAL A 212 -12.82 -25.96 7.07
CA VAL A 212 -13.60 -25.88 8.32
C VAL A 212 -15.07 -26.21 8.09
N LYS A 213 -15.77 -26.61 9.16
CA LYS A 213 -17.21 -26.91 9.07
C LYS A 213 -18.07 -25.65 9.07
N THR A 214 -17.60 -24.60 9.73
CA THR A 214 -18.33 -23.33 9.85
C THR A 214 -17.39 -22.15 9.89
N PRO A 215 -17.80 -20.95 9.40
CA PRO A 215 -16.97 -19.74 9.38
C PRO A 215 -16.49 -19.30 10.76
N GLU A 216 -17.19 -19.64 11.85
CA GLU A 216 -16.80 -19.31 13.22
C GLU A 216 -15.45 -19.90 13.61
N ALA A 217 -15.08 -21.03 13.03
CA ALA A 217 -13.78 -21.68 13.31
C ALA A 217 -12.60 -20.82 12.84
N VAL A 218 -12.82 -19.88 11.90
CA VAL A 218 -11.81 -18.91 11.44
C VAL A 218 -12.08 -17.49 11.95
N GLY A 219 -12.90 -17.34 12.99
CA GLY A 219 -13.18 -16.07 13.63
C GLY A 219 -14.24 -15.21 12.92
N LEU A 220 -14.97 -15.75 11.93
CA LEU A 220 -16.06 -15.07 11.23
C LEU A 220 -17.42 -15.51 11.78
N PRO A 221 -18.18 -14.65 12.50
CA PRO A 221 -19.51 -15.00 12.96
C PRO A 221 -20.43 -15.28 11.78
N ALA A 222 -20.93 -16.51 11.63
CA ALA A 222 -21.73 -16.95 10.46
C ALA A 222 -23.04 -16.16 10.29
N ARG A 223 -23.52 -15.48 11.34
CA ARG A 223 -24.71 -14.61 11.29
C ARG A 223 -24.40 -13.21 10.77
N GLU A 224 -23.16 -12.80 10.76
CA GLU A 224 -22.71 -11.44 10.38
C GLU A 224 -22.44 -11.37 8.89
N GLU A 225 -23.46 -11.11 8.10
CA GLU A 225 -23.40 -11.06 6.64
C GLU A 225 -22.40 -10.01 6.12
N LEU A 226 -22.20 -8.90 6.85
CA LEU A 226 -21.25 -7.85 6.49
C LEU A 226 -19.78 -8.32 6.52
N LEU A 227 -19.49 -9.40 7.23
CA LEU A 227 -18.15 -10.03 7.23
C LEU A 227 -18.09 -11.22 6.27
N VAL A 228 -19.11 -12.07 6.31
CA VAL A 228 -19.14 -13.35 5.58
C VAL A 228 -19.30 -13.15 4.07
N CYS A 229 -20.22 -12.27 3.64
CA CYS A 229 -20.51 -12.09 2.21
C CYS A 229 -19.33 -11.53 1.43
N PRO A 230 -18.67 -10.43 1.84
CA PRO A 230 -17.52 -9.92 1.10
C PRO A 230 -16.31 -10.87 1.16
N ALA A 231 -16.08 -11.56 2.29
CA ALA A 231 -15.02 -12.54 2.42
C ALA A 231 -15.19 -13.70 1.43
N GLY A 232 -16.38 -14.31 1.39
CA GLY A 232 -16.67 -15.42 0.48
C GLY A 232 -16.63 -15.00 -0.99
N ALA A 233 -17.16 -13.82 -1.31
CA ALA A 233 -17.13 -13.29 -2.68
C ALA A 233 -15.69 -13.06 -3.18
N LEU A 234 -14.83 -12.50 -2.32
CA LEU A 234 -13.43 -12.29 -2.66
C LEU A 234 -12.69 -13.61 -2.88
N LEU A 235 -12.85 -14.57 -1.97
CA LEU A 235 -12.27 -15.90 -2.11
C LEU A 235 -12.74 -16.62 -3.38
N ARG A 236 -14.03 -16.50 -3.72
CA ARG A 236 -14.57 -17.06 -4.95
C ARG A 236 -13.94 -16.42 -6.19
N TYR A 237 -13.87 -15.10 -6.22
CA TYR A 237 -13.24 -14.36 -7.32
C TYR A 237 -11.78 -14.75 -7.51
N LEU A 238 -11.02 -14.85 -6.41
CA LEU A 238 -9.63 -15.28 -6.44
C LEU A 238 -9.48 -16.73 -6.92
N SER A 239 -10.37 -17.62 -6.50
CA SER A 239 -10.39 -19.01 -6.97
C SER A 239 -10.66 -19.10 -8.47
N ASP A 240 -11.64 -18.33 -8.96
CA ASP A 240 -12.02 -18.31 -10.36
C ASP A 240 -10.96 -17.67 -11.27
N THR A 241 -10.17 -16.72 -10.77
CA THR A 241 -9.12 -16.04 -11.54
C THR A 241 -7.77 -16.77 -11.49
N GLN A 242 -7.42 -17.35 -10.35
CA GLN A 242 -6.10 -17.99 -10.18
C GLN A 242 -6.10 -19.46 -10.63
N MET A 243 -7.27 -20.10 -10.76
CA MET A 243 -7.42 -21.51 -11.18
C MET A 243 -6.61 -22.52 -10.36
N VAL A 244 -5.99 -22.08 -9.27
CA VAL A 244 -5.16 -22.86 -8.36
C VAL A 244 -5.66 -22.69 -6.93
N ALA A 245 -5.49 -23.72 -6.11
CA ALA A 245 -5.87 -23.65 -4.70
C ALA A 245 -5.07 -22.55 -3.96
N LEU A 246 -5.77 -21.58 -3.38
CA LEU A 246 -5.21 -20.44 -2.64
C LEU A 246 -4.78 -20.83 -1.22
N LYS A 247 -4.13 -21.97 -1.04
CA LYS A 247 -3.84 -22.58 0.25
C LYS A 247 -2.89 -21.74 1.13
N HIS A 248 -2.18 -20.77 0.56
CA HIS A 248 -1.38 -19.80 1.34
C HIS A 248 -2.25 -18.77 2.07
N ILE A 249 -3.53 -18.61 1.70
CA ILE A 249 -4.48 -17.82 2.48
C ILE A 249 -5.04 -18.75 3.58
N THR A 250 -4.40 -18.77 4.75
CA THR A 250 -4.72 -19.68 5.85
C THR A 250 -5.47 -19.02 7.00
N ARG A 251 -5.52 -17.69 7.03
CA ARG A 251 -6.13 -16.91 8.12
C ARG A 251 -6.99 -15.78 7.58
N VAL A 252 -8.08 -15.50 8.29
CA VAL A 252 -8.87 -14.28 8.13
C VAL A 252 -8.68 -13.43 9.37
N THR A 253 -8.32 -12.17 9.17
CA THR A 253 -8.22 -11.22 10.27
C THR A 253 -9.42 -10.28 10.23
N VAL A 254 -10.26 -10.36 11.25
CA VAL A 254 -11.37 -9.41 11.42
C VAL A 254 -10.80 -8.11 11.99
N LEU A 255 -10.81 -7.06 11.18
CA LEU A 255 -10.44 -5.72 11.62
C LEU A 255 -11.60 -5.15 12.45
N ARG A 256 -11.50 -5.25 13.77
CA ARG A 256 -12.43 -4.61 14.69
C ARG A 256 -12.09 -3.12 14.76
N GLY A 257 -13.11 -2.27 14.69
CA GLY A 257 -12.94 -0.81 14.76
C GLY A 257 -12.26 -0.32 16.04
N ASP A 258 -12.31 -1.15 17.06
CA ASP A 258 -11.89 -0.87 18.43
C ASP A 258 -10.43 -1.23 18.73
N MET A 259 -9.64 -1.76 17.77
CA MET A 259 -8.24 -2.14 18.02
C MET A 259 -7.21 -1.26 17.32
N SER A 260 -7.61 -0.48 16.34
CA SER A 260 -6.70 0.43 15.61
C SER A 260 -7.36 1.76 15.28
N MET A 261 -6.58 2.83 15.36
CA MET A 261 -7.00 4.18 15.06
C MET A 261 -7.37 4.35 13.57
N PRO A 262 -8.60 4.76 13.24
CA PRO A 262 -9.05 4.92 11.87
C PRO A 262 -8.60 6.28 11.30
N LEU A 263 -7.32 6.42 10.96
CA LEU A 263 -6.77 7.67 10.45
C LEU A 263 -7.43 8.10 9.12
N PRO A 264 -8.03 9.32 9.04
CA PRO A 264 -8.54 9.87 7.79
C PRO A 264 -7.46 9.99 6.71
N ALA A 265 -7.85 9.89 5.44
CA ALA A 265 -6.91 10.07 4.32
C ALA A 265 -6.24 11.46 4.32
N ALA A 266 -6.99 12.50 4.69
CA ALA A 266 -6.48 13.86 4.87
C ALA A 266 -5.38 13.91 5.94
N THR A 267 -5.58 13.26 7.10
CA THR A 267 -4.58 13.18 8.18
C THR A 267 -3.32 12.46 7.74
N ARG A 268 -3.43 11.30 7.09
CA ARG A 268 -2.26 10.55 6.60
C ARG A 268 -1.45 11.34 5.58
N ARG A 269 -2.12 12.09 4.71
CA ARG A 269 -1.50 12.93 3.69
C ARG A 269 -0.86 14.18 4.30
N SER A 270 -1.58 14.94 5.14
CA SER A 270 -1.09 16.20 5.71
C SER A 270 0.07 16.00 6.69
N LEU A 271 0.13 14.84 7.38
CA LEU A 271 1.24 14.47 8.25
C LEU A 271 2.37 13.73 7.51
N GLU A 272 2.24 13.51 6.20
CA GLU A 272 3.23 12.82 5.37
C GLU A 272 3.71 11.50 6.00
N LEU A 273 2.76 10.66 6.44
CA LEU A 273 3.10 9.45 7.18
C LEU A 273 3.90 8.46 6.33
N VAL A 274 3.47 8.20 5.08
CA VAL A 274 4.05 7.18 4.19
C VAL A 274 4.37 7.69 2.79
N ALA A 275 3.86 8.86 2.43
CA ALA A 275 4.10 9.52 1.14
C ALA A 275 4.15 11.03 1.35
N ARG A 276 4.96 11.73 0.56
CA ARG A 276 5.05 13.18 0.60
C ARG A 276 3.89 13.83 -0.15
N LEU A 277 3.59 15.08 0.21
CA LEU A 277 2.57 15.89 -0.47
C LEU A 277 2.90 16.14 -1.94
N ASP A 278 4.19 16.25 -2.29
CA ASP A 278 4.65 16.50 -3.66
C ASP A 278 4.72 15.25 -4.55
N GLY A 279 4.36 14.08 -4.02
CA GLY A 279 4.42 12.80 -4.73
C GLY A 279 5.85 12.27 -4.99
N ARG A 280 6.90 12.97 -4.54
CA ARG A 280 8.30 12.59 -4.74
C ARG A 280 8.72 11.59 -3.67
N GLY A 281 8.88 10.33 -4.01
CA GLY A 281 9.53 9.29 -3.21
C GLY A 281 9.20 9.25 -1.70
N GLY A 282 9.71 8.25 -0.98
CA GLY A 282 9.47 8.07 0.45
C GLY A 282 10.37 8.89 1.40
N LYS A 283 11.46 9.49 0.91
CA LYS A 283 12.34 10.32 1.75
C LYS A 283 11.60 11.56 2.27
N GLY A 284 11.71 11.83 3.57
CA GLY A 284 11.01 12.94 4.22
C GLY A 284 9.60 12.59 4.70
N THR A 285 9.30 11.31 4.92
CA THR A 285 8.07 10.82 5.55
C THR A 285 8.36 10.23 6.92
N LEU A 286 7.34 10.10 7.80
CA LEU A 286 7.51 9.43 9.09
C LEU A 286 8.03 8.00 8.92
N LEU A 287 7.46 7.24 7.98
CA LEU A 287 7.89 5.88 7.71
C LEU A 287 9.39 5.82 7.37
N HIS A 288 9.89 6.71 6.51
CA HIS A 288 11.31 6.75 6.17
C HIS A 288 12.23 6.99 7.38
N GLU A 289 11.76 7.83 8.31
CA GLU A 289 12.52 8.14 9.52
C GLU A 289 12.58 6.98 10.52
N LEU A 290 11.64 6.05 10.45
CA LEU A 290 11.54 4.90 11.35
C LEU A 290 12.03 3.60 10.71
N ASP A 291 12.07 3.52 9.37
CA ASP A 291 12.40 2.28 8.67
C ASP A 291 13.90 1.97 8.71
N ARG A 292 14.22 0.95 9.50
CA ARG A 292 15.55 0.28 9.61
C ARG A 292 15.39 -1.22 9.45
N THR A 293 14.28 -1.66 8.84
CA THR A 293 13.99 -3.07 8.63
C THR A 293 15.02 -3.73 7.72
N GLN A 294 15.25 -5.01 7.93
CA GLN A 294 16.19 -5.82 7.15
C GLN A 294 15.48 -6.69 6.11
N THR A 295 14.16 -6.87 6.26
CA THR A 295 13.34 -7.71 5.38
C THR A 295 12.21 -6.91 4.75
N ALA A 296 11.82 -7.27 3.53
CA ALA A 296 10.69 -6.63 2.86
C ALA A 296 9.35 -6.85 3.62
N MET A 297 9.17 -8.03 4.23
CA MET A 297 7.98 -8.33 5.03
C MET A 297 7.94 -7.52 6.34
N GLY A 298 9.09 -7.24 6.97
CA GLY A 298 9.18 -6.32 8.10
C GLY A 298 8.84 -4.89 7.72
N ALA A 299 9.32 -4.41 6.58
CA ALA A 299 8.99 -3.09 6.04
C ALA A 299 7.48 -2.93 5.77
N ARG A 300 6.82 -3.96 5.20
CA ARG A 300 5.35 -3.96 5.01
C ARG A 300 4.62 -3.88 6.35
N LEU A 301 5.05 -4.64 7.34
CA LEU A 301 4.44 -4.61 8.67
C LEU A 301 4.62 -3.25 9.37
N LEU A 302 5.84 -2.69 9.36
CA LEU A 302 6.13 -1.36 9.92
C LEU A 302 5.27 -0.29 9.25
N ARG A 303 5.14 -0.31 7.93
CA ARG A 303 4.23 0.56 7.19
C ARG A 303 2.79 0.42 7.66
N SER A 304 2.31 -0.80 7.84
CA SER A 304 0.97 -1.07 8.37
C SER A 304 0.78 -0.49 9.78
N TRP A 305 1.81 -0.54 10.65
CA TRP A 305 1.76 0.06 11.99
C TRP A 305 1.69 1.59 11.94
N VAL A 306 2.41 2.23 11.02
CA VAL A 306 2.32 3.68 10.78
C VAL A 306 0.93 4.10 10.29
N GLU A 307 0.34 3.34 9.39
CA GLU A 307 -0.97 3.63 8.80
C GLU A 307 -2.14 3.30 9.73
N ARG A 308 -1.94 2.39 10.71
CA ARG A 308 -2.95 1.88 11.65
C ARG A 308 -2.37 1.78 13.07
N PRO A 309 -2.16 2.92 13.76
CA PRO A 309 -1.75 2.91 15.16
C PRO A 309 -2.76 2.18 16.05
N LEU A 310 -2.33 1.64 17.16
CA LEU A 310 -3.18 0.93 18.10
C LEU A 310 -3.99 1.90 18.99
N ILE A 311 -5.16 1.45 19.45
CA ILE A 311 -5.96 2.11 20.47
C ILE A 311 -6.16 1.23 21.70
N ASP A 312 -5.42 0.15 21.81
CA ASP A 312 -5.38 -0.74 22.97
C ASP A 312 -4.09 -0.48 23.75
N ARG A 313 -4.27 -0.05 25.01
CA ARG A 313 -3.16 0.32 25.90
C ARG A 313 -2.20 -0.83 26.16
N ASP A 314 -2.73 -2.02 26.35
CA ASP A 314 -1.92 -3.17 26.75
C ASP A 314 -1.06 -3.64 25.56
N LEU A 315 -1.63 -3.68 24.36
CA LEU A 315 -0.88 -3.97 23.13
C LEU A 315 0.18 -2.91 22.80
N ILE A 316 -0.12 -1.62 23.06
CA ILE A 316 0.86 -0.54 22.91
C ILE A 316 2.03 -0.76 23.89
N ASN A 317 1.73 -1.01 25.16
CA ASN A 317 2.76 -1.22 26.18
C ASN A 317 3.59 -2.48 25.92
N GLU A 318 2.99 -3.57 25.44
CA GLU A 318 3.72 -4.78 25.05
C GLU A 318 4.76 -4.49 23.96
N ARG A 319 4.41 -3.71 22.93
CA ARG A 319 5.37 -3.27 21.91
C ARG A 319 6.45 -2.36 22.50
N LEU A 320 6.07 -1.38 23.32
CA LEU A 320 7.01 -0.48 24.01
C LEU A 320 8.00 -1.24 24.89
N ASP A 321 7.56 -2.31 25.57
CA ASP A 321 8.41 -3.15 26.40
C ASP A 321 9.43 -3.93 25.55
N CYS A 322 9.00 -4.48 24.41
CA CYS A 322 9.89 -5.16 23.47
C CYS A 322 10.92 -4.18 22.88
N VAL A 323 10.48 -2.99 22.45
CA VAL A 323 11.36 -1.94 21.92
C VAL A 323 12.36 -1.50 23.00
N ALA A 324 11.89 -1.27 24.25
CA ALA A 324 12.75 -0.87 25.36
C ALA A 324 13.88 -1.88 25.62
N THR A 325 13.57 -3.16 25.61
CA THR A 325 14.56 -4.23 25.79
C THR A 325 15.64 -4.19 24.72
N LEU A 326 15.26 -4.04 23.45
CA LEU A 326 16.23 -3.96 22.34
C LEU A 326 17.04 -2.65 22.36
N VAL A 327 16.47 -1.54 22.85
CA VAL A 327 17.18 -0.26 23.03
C VAL A 327 18.23 -0.38 24.13
N GLN A 328 17.91 -1.07 25.23
CA GLN A 328 18.79 -1.24 26.39
C GLN A 328 19.97 -2.18 26.10
N ASP A 329 19.81 -3.13 25.16
CA ASP A 329 20.87 -4.05 24.74
C ASP A 329 21.23 -3.88 23.26
N PRO A 330 22.18 -2.96 22.94
CA PRO A 330 22.60 -2.73 21.56
C PRO A 330 23.30 -3.93 20.91
N VAL A 331 23.92 -4.81 21.69
CA VAL A 331 24.60 -6.01 21.17
C VAL A 331 23.56 -6.99 20.69
N MET A 332 22.58 -7.30 21.53
CA MET A 332 21.44 -8.14 21.18
C MET A 332 20.70 -7.60 19.94
N GLN A 333 20.42 -6.31 19.90
CA GLN A 333 19.75 -5.68 18.76
C GLN A 333 20.57 -5.84 17.46
N SER A 334 21.90 -5.71 17.53
CA SER A 334 22.79 -5.89 16.38
C SER A 334 22.80 -7.35 15.90
N GLU A 335 22.83 -8.32 16.82
CA GLU A 335 22.77 -9.75 16.50
C GLU A 335 21.42 -10.11 15.83
N VAL A 336 20.31 -9.63 16.37
CA VAL A 336 18.97 -9.78 15.77
C VAL A 336 18.97 -9.22 14.34
N SER A 337 19.48 -8.01 14.14
CA SER A 337 19.57 -7.38 12.82
C SER A 337 20.46 -8.18 11.84
N ALA A 338 21.57 -8.74 12.31
CA ALA A 338 22.48 -9.55 11.50
C ALA A 338 21.83 -10.86 11.02
N LEU A 339 21.05 -11.53 11.89
CA LEU A 339 20.30 -12.72 11.52
C LEU A 339 19.17 -12.40 10.54
N LEU A 340 18.43 -11.31 10.75
CA LEU A 340 17.34 -10.88 9.88
C LEU A 340 17.81 -10.57 8.44
N LYS A 341 19.04 -10.09 8.26
CA LYS A 341 19.64 -9.90 6.91
C LYS A 341 19.76 -11.19 6.10
N GLN A 342 19.77 -12.35 6.76
CA GLN A 342 19.82 -13.65 6.09
C GLN A 342 18.43 -14.23 5.81
N VAL A 343 17.37 -13.55 6.26
CA VAL A 343 15.97 -13.98 6.06
C VAL A 343 15.41 -13.32 4.80
N TYR A 344 14.96 -14.16 3.87
CA TYR A 344 14.31 -13.74 2.64
C TYR A 344 12.82 -13.46 2.85
N ASP A 345 12.14 -12.92 1.84
CA ASP A 345 10.71 -12.64 1.89
C ASP A 345 9.88 -13.94 1.87
N LEU A 346 9.73 -14.53 3.05
CA LEU A 346 9.02 -15.81 3.21
C LEU A 346 7.57 -15.72 2.72
N GLU A 347 6.86 -14.59 2.92
CA GLU A 347 5.49 -14.44 2.47
C GLU A 347 5.38 -14.65 0.95
N ARG A 348 6.28 -14.05 0.17
CA ARG A 348 6.31 -14.22 -1.29
C ARG A 348 6.82 -15.59 -1.72
N LEU A 349 7.79 -16.15 -1.01
CA LEU A 349 8.22 -17.53 -1.29
C LEU A 349 7.08 -18.52 -1.08
N LEU A 350 6.27 -18.37 -0.04
CA LEU A 350 5.11 -19.20 0.22
C LEU A 350 3.99 -19.01 -0.80
N SER A 351 3.82 -17.79 -1.30
CA SER A 351 2.92 -17.54 -2.42
C SER A 351 3.39 -18.26 -3.69
N LYS A 352 4.67 -18.14 -4.07
CA LYS A 352 5.25 -18.88 -5.21
C LYS A 352 5.11 -20.39 -5.05
N LEU A 353 5.30 -20.90 -3.83
CA LEU A 353 5.09 -22.31 -3.52
C LEU A 353 3.64 -22.74 -3.79
N SER A 354 2.66 -21.92 -3.37
CA SER A 354 1.23 -22.16 -3.58
C SER A 354 0.84 -22.14 -5.05
N TYR A 355 1.50 -21.29 -5.86
CA TYR A 355 1.29 -21.23 -7.32
C TYR A 355 2.16 -22.21 -8.10
N ARG A 356 2.96 -23.06 -7.43
CA ARG A 356 3.92 -23.98 -8.06
C ARG A 356 4.94 -23.30 -8.98
N THR A 357 5.21 -22.02 -8.72
CA THR A 357 6.18 -21.20 -9.46
C THR A 357 7.49 -21.00 -8.68
N LEU A 358 7.63 -21.62 -7.51
CA LEU A 358 8.86 -21.59 -6.72
C LEU A 358 9.97 -22.23 -7.54
N ASN A 359 11.08 -21.54 -7.71
CA ASN A 359 12.24 -22.05 -8.44
C ASN A 359 13.29 -22.65 -7.48
N PRO A 360 14.31 -23.40 -7.99
CA PRO A 360 15.30 -24.04 -7.13
C PRO A 360 16.10 -23.06 -6.25
N ARG A 361 16.39 -21.85 -6.72
CA ARG A 361 17.06 -20.82 -5.91
C ARG A 361 16.16 -20.25 -4.82
N ASP A 362 14.86 -20.17 -5.09
CA ASP A 362 13.86 -19.81 -4.07
C ASP A 362 13.83 -20.87 -2.94
N CYS A 363 14.01 -22.16 -3.27
CA CYS A 363 14.14 -23.23 -2.26
C CYS A 363 15.39 -23.02 -1.38
N LEU A 364 16.51 -22.61 -1.94
CA LEU A 364 17.72 -22.29 -1.17
C LEU A 364 17.52 -21.05 -0.29
N ALA A 365 16.79 -20.03 -0.79
CA ALA A 365 16.43 -18.85 -0.01
C ALA A 365 15.51 -19.21 1.18
N LEU A 366 14.55 -20.13 0.95
CA LEU A 366 13.70 -20.69 1.99
C LEU A 366 14.53 -21.44 3.04
N LEU A 367 15.44 -22.32 2.63
CA LEU A 367 16.36 -23.04 3.52
C LEU A 367 17.16 -22.09 4.42
N ARG A 368 17.82 -21.09 3.82
CA ARG A 368 18.59 -20.09 4.57
C ARG A 368 17.75 -19.36 5.61
N SER A 369 16.51 -19.05 5.27
CA SER A 369 15.58 -18.36 6.18
C SER A 369 15.16 -19.26 7.35
N ILE A 370 14.85 -20.55 7.07
CA ILE A 370 14.49 -21.54 8.09
C ILE A 370 15.64 -21.76 9.08
N GLU A 371 16.88 -21.78 8.60
CA GLU A 371 18.08 -21.99 9.41
C GLU A 371 18.34 -20.84 10.42
N GLN A 372 17.75 -19.64 10.18
CA GLN A 372 17.86 -18.54 11.15
C GLN A 372 16.92 -18.73 12.35
N ALA A 373 15.83 -19.48 12.23
CA ALA A 373 14.84 -19.62 13.31
C ALA A 373 15.42 -20.19 14.62
N PRO A 374 16.21 -21.29 14.64
CA PRO A 374 16.78 -21.79 15.89
C PRO A 374 17.86 -20.86 16.48
N LEU A 375 18.54 -20.06 15.65
CA LEU A 375 19.50 -19.07 16.13
C LEU A 375 18.78 -17.92 16.82
N MET A 376 17.75 -17.38 16.17
CA MET A 376 16.91 -16.33 16.69
C MET A 376 16.19 -16.76 17.95
N GLY A 377 15.63 -17.99 17.97
CA GLY A 377 14.95 -18.54 19.16
C GLY A 377 15.85 -18.58 20.39
N ARG A 378 17.13 -18.92 20.25
CA ARG A 378 18.09 -18.88 21.35
C ARG A 378 18.32 -17.48 21.90
N LEU A 379 18.40 -16.47 21.02
CA LEU A 379 18.53 -15.08 21.46
C LEU A 379 17.29 -14.63 22.22
N LEU A 380 16.09 -14.88 21.67
CA LEU A 380 14.84 -14.46 22.29
C LEU A 380 14.52 -15.19 23.60
N ALA A 381 14.98 -16.43 23.79
CA ALA A 381 14.74 -17.21 25.01
C ALA A 381 15.36 -16.59 26.27
N SER A 382 16.38 -15.72 26.13
CA SER A 382 17.01 -15.00 27.24
C SER A 382 16.24 -13.76 27.68
N LEU A 383 15.22 -13.31 26.91
CA LEU A 383 14.50 -12.06 27.12
C LEU A 383 13.24 -12.30 27.97
N PRO A 384 13.01 -11.49 29.03
CA PRO A 384 11.95 -11.75 30.01
C PRO A 384 10.54 -11.32 29.56
N GLN A 385 10.40 -10.48 28.52
CA GLN A 385 9.12 -9.90 28.12
C GLN A 385 8.19 -10.94 27.47
N PRO A 386 6.88 -10.94 27.82
CA PRO A 386 5.90 -11.86 27.23
C PRO A 386 5.82 -11.82 25.70
N GLY A 387 6.00 -10.63 25.09
CA GLY A 387 6.02 -10.46 23.64
C GLY A 387 7.12 -11.28 22.98
N PHE A 388 8.34 -11.35 23.55
CA PHE A 388 9.40 -12.19 22.98
C PHE A 388 9.12 -13.69 23.16
N ALA A 389 8.47 -14.10 24.26
CA ALA A 389 8.04 -15.48 24.43
C ALA A 389 6.97 -15.87 23.39
N ALA A 390 6.08 -14.97 23.02
CA ALA A 390 5.11 -15.18 21.94
C ALA A 390 5.81 -15.29 20.59
N LEU A 391 6.75 -14.40 20.27
CA LEU A 391 7.55 -14.45 19.05
C LEU A 391 8.39 -15.72 18.95
N ASN A 392 8.98 -16.16 20.05
CA ASN A 392 9.78 -17.38 20.06
C ASN A 392 8.95 -18.64 19.74
N ARG A 393 7.67 -18.67 20.12
CA ARG A 393 6.76 -19.75 19.71
C ARG A 393 6.49 -19.75 18.20
N LEU A 394 6.37 -18.59 17.58
CA LEU A 394 6.22 -18.46 16.13
C LEU A 394 7.49 -18.86 15.38
N LEU A 395 8.65 -18.62 15.96
CA LEU A 395 9.96 -18.98 15.40
C LEU A 395 10.39 -20.41 15.74
N ALA A 396 9.44 -21.32 15.87
CA ALA A 396 9.72 -22.72 16.17
C ALA A 396 10.63 -23.35 15.11
N PRO A 397 11.74 -24.01 15.50
CA PRO A 397 12.67 -24.65 14.57
C PRO A 397 11.99 -25.69 13.69
N GLN A 398 12.37 -25.75 12.40
CA GLN A 398 11.88 -26.72 11.40
C GLN A 398 13.05 -27.61 10.90
N PRO A 399 13.66 -28.43 11.77
CA PRO A 399 14.88 -29.16 11.40
C PRO A 399 14.66 -30.21 10.31
N ALA A 400 13.52 -30.90 10.30
CA ALA A 400 13.20 -31.89 9.28
C ALA A 400 13.08 -31.25 7.89
N LEU A 401 12.46 -30.09 7.81
CA LEU A 401 12.28 -29.36 6.56
C LEU A 401 13.61 -28.77 6.04
N ALA A 402 14.44 -28.24 6.95
CA ALA A 402 15.77 -27.77 6.59
C ALA A 402 16.65 -28.90 6.06
N GLU A 403 16.60 -30.08 6.70
CA GLU A 403 17.35 -31.25 6.25
C GLU A 403 16.86 -31.77 4.91
N LEU A 404 15.54 -31.82 4.70
CA LEU A 404 14.95 -32.19 3.40
C LEU A 404 15.47 -31.30 2.28
N LEU A 405 15.39 -29.96 2.44
CA LEU A 405 15.86 -29.01 1.44
C LEU A 405 17.37 -29.10 1.19
N ARG A 406 18.17 -29.26 2.25
CA ARG A 406 19.63 -29.41 2.17
C ARG A 406 20.06 -30.69 1.41
N ARG A 407 19.31 -31.77 1.59
CA ARG A 407 19.56 -33.01 0.89
C ARG A 407 19.07 -32.99 -0.55
N ALA A 408 17.92 -32.37 -0.81
CA ALA A 408 17.25 -32.40 -2.10
C ALA A 408 17.86 -31.44 -3.12
N ILE A 409 18.18 -30.19 -2.75
CA ILE A 409 18.59 -29.13 -3.68
C ILE A 409 20.12 -29.01 -3.72
N ALA A 410 20.67 -28.87 -4.93
CA ALA A 410 22.09 -28.58 -5.13
C ALA A 410 22.41 -27.16 -4.69
N GLU A 411 23.60 -26.92 -4.12
CA GLU A 411 24.01 -25.59 -3.62
C GLU A 411 24.12 -24.55 -4.73
N ASP A 412 24.52 -24.99 -5.92
CA ASP A 412 24.67 -24.20 -7.14
C ASP A 412 23.51 -24.38 -8.12
N ALA A 413 22.35 -24.81 -7.62
CA ALA A 413 21.18 -25.07 -8.45
C ALA A 413 20.87 -23.93 -9.42
N PRO A 414 20.55 -24.22 -10.69
CA PRO A 414 20.13 -23.21 -11.68
C PRO A 414 18.76 -22.63 -11.32
N VAL A 415 18.39 -21.56 -12.01
CA VAL A 415 17.02 -20.97 -11.85
C VAL A 415 15.99 -21.83 -12.57
N ALA A 416 16.30 -22.32 -13.78
CA ALA A 416 15.37 -23.08 -14.59
C ALA A 416 15.60 -24.61 -14.44
N LEU A 417 14.53 -25.37 -14.26
CA LEU A 417 14.56 -26.82 -14.22
C LEU A 417 15.09 -27.43 -15.53
N SER A 418 14.83 -26.76 -16.67
CA SER A 418 15.31 -27.19 -17.99
C SER A 418 16.84 -27.27 -18.12
N ASP A 419 17.58 -26.57 -17.25
CA ASP A 419 19.04 -26.54 -17.30
C ASP A 419 19.65 -27.79 -16.69
N GLY A 420 18.87 -28.54 -15.89
CA GLY A 420 19.31 -29.72 -15.15
C GLY A 420 20.28 -29.42 -14.02
N GLY A 421 20.55 -30.40 -13.14
CA GLY A 421 21.47 -30.24 -12.01
C GLY A 421 20.81 -29.56 -10.78
N VAL A 422 19.49 -29.61 -10.71
CA VAL A 422 18.70 -29.03 -9.61
C VAL A 422 18.75 -29.89 -8.35
N ILE A 423 18.55 -31.17 -8.52
CA ILE A 423 18.56 -32.15 -7.42
C ILE A 423 20.01 -32.51 -7.07
N ARG A 424 20.32 -32.51 -5.79
CA ARG A 424 21.65 -32.81 -5.26
C ARG A 424 22.03 -34.26 -5.54
N ALA A 425 23.29 -34.53 -5.89
CA ALA A 425 23.81 -35.90 -6.02
C ALA A 425 23.71 -36.67 -4.69
N GLY A 426 23.28 -37.89 -4.73
CA GLY A 426 23.04 -38.72 -3.57
C GLY A 426 21.61 -38.59 -2.97
N TYR A 427 20.74 -37.77 -3.55
CA TYR A 427 19.35 -37.68 -3.13
C TYR A 427 18.50 -38.84 -3.66
N ASP A 428 18.66 -39.18 -4.95
CA ASP A 428 17.96 -40.29 -5.61
C ASP A 428 18.92 -41.13 -6.44
N ALA A 429 18.95 -42.44 -6.18
CA ALA A 429 19.89 -43.37 -6.80
C ALA A 429 19.63 -43.54 -8.31
N GLN A 430 18.35 -43.57 -8.74
CA GLN A 430 18.01 -43.70 -10.14
C GLN A 430 18.42 -42.51 -10.97
N LEU A 431 18.23 -41.29 -10.42
CA LEU A 431 18.69 -40.07 -11.06
C LEU A 431 20.21 -40.02 -11.19
N ASP A 432 20.94 -40.44 -10.15
CA ASP A 432 22.41 -40.45 -10.17
C ASP A 432 22.94 -41.45 -11.21
N GLU A 433 22.36 -42.64 -11.31
CA GLU A 433 22.71 -43.63 -12.34
C GLU A 433 22.44 -43.09 -13.74
N THR A 434 21.27 -42.44 -13.95
CA THR A 434 20.88 -41.84 -15.24
C THR A 434 21.82 -40.72 -15.65
N ARG A 435 22.19 -39.83 -14.69
CA ARG A 435 23.19 -38.74 -14.92
C ARG A 435 24.58 -39.30 -15.27
N LEU A 436 24.99 -40.40 -14.62
CA LEU A 436 26.25 -41.08 -14.94
C LEU A 436 26.23 -41.59 -16.37
N ALA A 437 25.16 -42.25 -16.77
CA ALA A 437 24.98 -42.77 -18.14
C ALA A 437 25.02 -41.62 -19.18
N ALA A 438 24.37 -40.49 -18.90
CA ALA A 438 24.40 -39.30 -19.76
C ALA A 438 25.81 -38.69 -19.87
N ARG A 439 26.56 -38.63 -18.76
CA ARG A 439 27.95 -38.17 -18.72
C ARG A 439 28.90 -39.07 -19.49
N ASP A 440 28.78 -40.36 -19.25
CA ASP A 440 29.63 -41.38 -19.92
C ASP A 440 29.32 -41.39 -21.42
N GLY A 441 28.06 -41.23 -21.82
CA GLY A 441 27.68 -41.12 -23.23
C GLY A 441 28.34 -39.92 -23.94
N ARG A 442 28.46 -38.77 -23.27
CA ARG A 442 29.21 -37.61 -23.80
C ARG A 442 30.71 -37.86 -23.89
N LYS A 443 31.28 -38.56 -22.93
CA LYS A 443 32.67 -38.96 -22.97
C LYS A 443 32.92 -39.89 -24.14
N TRP A 444 32.09 -40.93 -24.37
CA TRP A 444 32.19 -41.81 -25.52
C TRP A 444 32.10 -41.06 -26.87
N ILE A 445 31.25 -40.06 -26.99
CA ILE A 445 31.21 -39.21 -28.20
C ILE A 445 32.52 -38.43 -28.38
N SER A 446 33.12 -37.93 -27.31
CA SER A 446 34.42 -37.24 -27.35
C SER A 446 35.57 -38.21 -27.69
N ASP A 447 35.53 -39.43 -27.18
CA ASP A 447 36.50 -40.48 -27.47
C ASP A 447 36.36 -40.93 -28.94
N LEU A 448 35.13 -41.04 -29.46
CA LEU A 448 34.85 -41.30 -30.87
C LEU A 448 35.43 -40.17 -31.75
N GLU A 449 35.24 -38.89 -31.38
CA GLU A 449 35.82 -37.77 -32.11
C GLU A 449 37.34 -37.88 -32.19
N ALA A 450 37.99 -38.16 -31.08
CA ALA A 450 39.46 -38.31 -31.04
C ALA A 450 39.93 -39.48 -31.92
N ARG A 451 39.27 -40.63 -31.83
CA ARG A 451 39.58 -41.83 -32.62
C ARG A 451 39.38 -41.61 -34.13
N GLU A 452 38.27 -41.02 -34.51
CA GLU A 452 37.98 -40.73 -35.93
C GLU A 452 38.88 -39.62 -36.46
N ARG A 453 39.29 -38.63 -35.67
CA ARG A 453 40.28 -37.62 -36.01
C ARG A 453 41.63 -38.24 -36.34
N GLU A 454 42.07 -39.22 -35.54
CA GLU A 454 43.31 -39.94 -35.75
C GLU A 454 43.25 -40.87 -36.98
N ALA A 455 42.16 -41.66 -37.12
CA ALA A 455 41.93 -42.59 -38.20
C ALA A 455 41.82 -41.90 -39.59
N THR A 456 41.16 -40.73 -39.64
CA THR A 456 40.97 -39.98 -40.91
C THR A 456 42.12 -39.08 -41.24
N GLY A 457 42.96 -38.70 -40.25
CA GLY A 457 44.00 -37.69 -40.45
C GLY A 457 43.46 -36.26 -40.59
N ILE A 458 42.17 -36.00 -40.46
CA ILE A 458 41.53 -34.69 -40.56
C ILE A 458 41.74 -33.94 -39.21
N LYS A 459 42.77 -33.08 -39.15
CA LYS A 459 43.16 -32.40 -37.89
C LYS A 459 42.05 -31.59 -37.27
N ASN A 460 41.10 -31.05 -38.06
CA ASN A 460 39.98 -30.18 -37.58
C ASN A 460 38.66 -30.93 -37.54
N LEU A 461 38.66 -32.28 -37.54
CA LEU A 461 37.43 -33.06 -37.39
C LEU A 461 36.85 -32.81 -36.01
N LYS A 462 35.57 -32.37 -35.96
CA LYS A 462 34.82 -32.12 -34.72
C LYS A 462 33.45 -32.75 -34.84
N ILE A 463 32.98 -33.33 -33.77
CA ILE A 463 31.58 -33.67 -33.59
C ILE A 463 30.88 -32.42 -33.04
N GLN A 464 29.81 -31.98 -33.73
CA GLN A 464 28.96 -30.87 -33.32
C GLN A 464 27.54 -31.39 -33.13
N TYR A 465 26.75 -30.65 -32.35
CA TYR A 465 25.36 -30.93 -32.10
C TYR A 465 24.45 -29.84 -32.66
N ASN A 466 23.37 -30.25 -33.31
CA ASN A 466 22.32 -29.35 -33.76
C ASN A 466 20.97 -29.99 -33.41
N ARG A 467 20.05 -29.18 -32.84
CA ARG A 467 18.73 -29.64 -32.39
C ARG A 467 17.88 -30.32 -33.46
N VAL A 468 18.09 -30.01 -34.74
CA VAL A 468 17.35 -30.57 -35.88
C VAL A 468 18.02 -31.85 -36.43
N PHE A 469 19.36 -31.91 -36.43
CA PHE A 469 20.12 -32.97 -37.09
C PHE A 469 20.87 -33.89 -36.13
N GLY A 470 20.84 -33.61 -34.81
CA GLY A 470 21.57 -34.38 -33.79
C GLY A 470 23.08 -34.12 -33.84
N TYR A 471 23.86 -35.14 -33.42
CA TYR A 471 25.33 -35.13 -33.52
C TYR A 471 25.79 -35.44 -34.91
N PHE A 472 26.76 -34.68 -35.41
CA PHE A 472 27.38 -34.89 -36.75
C PHE A 472 28.84 -34.48 -36.75
N PHE A 473 29.62 -35.14 -37.64
CA PHE A 473 30.94 -34.70 -38.00
C PHE A 473 30.87 -33.61 -39.04
N GLU A 474 31.50 -32.46 -38.83
CA GLU A 474 31.60 -31.39 -39.80
C GLU A 474 32.95 -31.48 -40.50
N VAL A 475 32.93 -31.70 -41.82
CA VAL A 475 34.12 -31.80 -42.68
C VAL A 475 34.12 -30.64 -43.67
N THR A 476 35.21 -29.88 -43.72
CA THR A 476 35.40 -28.79 -44.66
C THR A 476 35.73 -29.33 -46.08
N ARG A 477 35.40 -28.55 -47.10
CA ARG A 477 35.58 -28.89 -48.49
C ARG A 477 37.01 -29.41 -48.83
N SER A 478 38.04 -28.83 -48.22
CA SER A 478 39.44 -29.23 -48.41
C SER A 478 39.76 -30.68 -48.00
N ASN A 479 38.90 -31.27 -47.16
CA ASN A 479 39.15 -32.61 -46.57
C ASN A 479 38.21 -33.71 -47.10
N TYR A 480 37.39 -33.43 -48.12
CA TYR A 480 36.43 -34.40 -48.66
C TYR A 480 37.08 -35.70 -49.17
N GLY A 481 38.28 -35.60 -49.68
CA GLY A 481 39.05 -36.79 -50.15
C GLY A 481 39.55 -37.71 -49.04
N LEU A 482 39.49 -37.29 -47.78
CA LEU A 482 39.89 -38.06 -46.61
C LEU A 482 38.70 -38.67 -45.86
N VAL A 483 37.47 -38.49 -46.38
CA VAL A 483 36.26 -38.99 -45.69
C VAL A 483 36.12 -40.49 -45.95
N PRO A 484 36.08 -41.32 -44.89
CA PRO A 484 35.95 -42.79 -45.00
C PRO A 484 34.59 -43.21 -45.56
N ALA A 485 34.52 -44.37 -46.14
CA ALA A 485 33.29 -44.95 -46.72
C ALA A 485 32.15 -45.17 -45.67
N HIS A 486 32.48 -45.34 -44.39
CA HIS A 486 31.49 -45.51 -43.35
C HIS A 486 30.82 -44.21 -42.83
N PHE A 487 31.27 -43.02 -43.33
CA PHE A 487 30.64 -41.76 -43.09
C PHE A 487 29.45 -41.57 -43.99
N VAL A 488 28.25 -41.47 -43.42
CA VAL A 488 26.99 -41.24 -44.16
C VAL A 488 26.73 -39.74 -44.20
N ARG A 489 26.64 -39.16 -45.40
CA ARG A 489 26.35 -37.73 -45.59
C ARG A 489 24.91 -37.41 -45.20
N ARG A 490 24.71 -36.42 -44.30
CA ARG A 490 23.41 -35.91 -43.85
C ARG A 490 23.00 -34.58 -44.50
N GLN A 491 23.96 -33.64 -44.66
CA GLN A 491 23.67 -32.33 -45.15
C GLN A 491 24.88 -31.73 -45.87
N THR A 492 24.65 -31.02 -46.97
CA THR A 492 25.65 -30.21 -47.67
C THR A 492 25.47 -28.75 -47.37
N LEU A 493 26.53 -28.07 -46.93
CA LEU A 493 26.60 -26.64 -46.67
C LEU A 493 27.48 -25.96 -47.71
N ALA A 494 27.51 -24.62 -47.78
CA ALA A 494 28.30 -23.90 -48.76
C ALA A 494 29.83 -24.21 -48.71
N ASN A 495 30.39 -24.42 -47.51
CA ASN A 495 31.82 -24.62 -47.25
C ASN A 495 32.18 -25.92 -46.51
N ALA A 496 31.21 -26.71 -46.13
CA ALA A 496 31.40 -27.96 -45.36
C ALA A 496 30.25 -28.95 -45.63
N GLU A 497 30.47 -30.19 -45.32
CA GLU A 497 29.43 -31.23 -45.29
C GLU A 497 29.34 -31.86 -43.90
N ARG A 498 28.12 -32.30 -43.57
CA ARG A 498 27.80 -32.95 -42.31
C ARG A 498 27.60 -34.44 -42.50
N PHE A 499 28.34 -35.21 -41.74
CA PHE A 499 28.32 -36.67 -41.83
C PHE A 499 27.93 -37.28 -40.47
N THR A 500 27.39 -38.49 -40.52
CA THR A 500 27.15 -39.33 -39.34
C THR A 500 27.76 -40.69 -39.56
N THR A 501 27.94 -41.46 -38.50
CA THR A 501 28.28 -42.89 -38.54
C THR A 501 27.22 -43.66 -37.77
N GLU A 502 27.09 -44.94 -37.99
CA GLU A 502 26.17 -45.83 -37.22
C GLU A 502 26.51 -45.80 -35.72
N GLU A 503 27.79 -45.85 -35.37
CA GLU A 503 28.28 -45.76 -34.00
C GLU A 503 27.93 -44.39 -33.35
N LEU A 504 28.10 -43.28 -34.08
CA LEU A 504 27.72 -41.95 -33.57
C LEU A 504 26.21 -41.88 -33.31
N THR A 505 25.39 -42.47 -34.19
CA THR A 505 23.92 -42.49 -34.05
C THR A 505 23.48 -43.29 -32.83
N ASP A 506 24.17 -44.44 -32.55
CA ASP A 506 23.87 -45.28 -31.39
C ASP A 506 24.32 -44.63 -30.08
N LEU A 507 25.50 -43.97 -30.06
CA LEU A 507 25.97 -43.22 -28.91
C LEU A 507 25.08 -41.99 -28.63
N GLU A 508 24.62 -41.31 -29.68
CA GLU A 508 23.66 -40.21 -29.56
C GLU A 508 22.37 -40.68 -28.93
N ARG A 509 21.78 -41.76 -29.41
CA ARG A 509 20.50 -42.27 -28.86
C ARG A 509 20.64 -42.59 -27.37
N LYS A 510 21.78 -43.19 -26.95
CA LYS A 510 22.05 -43.48 -25.55
C LYS A 510 22.27 -42.22 -24.71
N ALA A 511 23.08 -41.27 -25.17
CA ALA A 511 23.45 -40.08 -24.43
C ALA A 511 22.27 -39.10 -24.32
N VAL A 512 21.57 -38.81 -25.43
CA VAL A 512 20.40 -37.90 -25.45
C VAL A 512 19.23 -38.48 -24.67
N GLY A 513 18.93 -39.76 -24.85
CA GLY A 513 17.88 -40.45 -24.11
C GLY A 513 18.11 -40.49 -22.59
N ALA A 514 19.36 -40.71 -22.17
CA ALA A 514 19.71 -40.65 -20.75
C ALA A 514 19.60 -39.20 -20.19
N GLN A 515 19.93 -38.18 -20.99
CA GLN A 515 19.80 -36.78 -20.56
C GLN A 515 18.33 -36.35 -20.44
N GLU A 516 17.49 -36.70 -21.41
CA GLU A 516 16.05 -36.43 -21.35
C GLU A 516 15.39 -37.13 -20.16
N GLU A 517 15.75 -38.37 -19.89
CA GLU A 517 15.27 -39.13 -18.74
C GLU A 517 15.75 -38.55 -17.42
N ALA A 518 17.00 -38.05 -17.32
CA ALA A 518 17.51 -37.37 -16.14
C ALA A 518 16.72 -36.10 -15.85
N LEU A 519 16.42 -35.26 -16.87
CA LEU A 519 15.62 -34.05 -16.72
C LEU A 519 14.17 -34.39 -16.29
N ARG A 520 13.58 -35.46 -16.85
CA ARG A 520 12.24 -35.92 -16.48
C ARG A 520 12.20 -36.37 -15.00
N LEU A 521 13.18 -37.14 -14.56
CA LEU A 521 13.30 -37.60 -13.17
C LEU A 521 13.52 -36.41 -12.23
N GLU A 522 14.40 -35.46 -12.59
CA GLU A 522 14.61 -34.24 -11.80
C GLU A 522 13.31 -33.44 -11.63
N SER A 523 12.56 -33.27 -12.72
CA SER A 523 11.28 -32.54 -12.68
C SER A 523 10.26 -33.23 -11.77
N ALA A 524 10.18 -34.55 -11.82
CA ALA A 524 9.29 -35.34 -10.99
C ALA A 524 9.68 -35.26 -9.49
N LEU A 525 10.98 -35.43 -9.18
CA LEU A 525 11.51 -35.29 -7.81
C LEU A 525 11.33 -33.89 -7.26
N TYR A 526 11.54 -32.85 -8.09
CA TYR A 526 11.32 -31.47 -7.71
C TYR A 526 9.84 -31.17 -7.42
N SER A 527 8.94 -31.69 -8.25
CA SER A 527 7.49 -31.56 -8.03
C SER A 527 7.05 -32.23 -6.72
N ALA A 528 7.59 -33.43 -6.42
CA ALA A 528 7.34 -34.13 -5.16
C ALA A 528 7.87 -33.32 -3.94
N LEU A 529 9.05 -32.72 -4.08
CA LEU A 529 9.61 -31.83 -3.06
C LEU A 529 8.70 -30.62 -2.79
N LEU A 530 8.15 -29.98 -3.84
CA LEU A 530 7.23 -28.85 -3.68
C LEU A 530 5.94 -29.26 -2.96
N GLU A 531 5.40 -30.45 -3.22
CA GLU A 531 4.21 -30.97 -2.51
C GLU A 531 4.51 -31.21 -1.02
N GLU A 532 5.69 -31.73 -0.70
CA GLU A 532 6.11 -31.90 0.70
C GLU A 532 6.29 -30.57 1.41
N LEU A 533 6.98 -29.60 0.79
CA LEU A 533 7.11 -28.22 1.32
C LEU A 533 5.75 -27.61 1.57
N PHE A 534 4.82 -27.83 0.66
CA PHE A 534 3.47 -27.31 0.74
C PHE A 534 2.68 -27.88 1.94
N SER A 535 2.92 -29.11 2.34
CA SER A 535 2.31 -29.72 3.53
C SER A 535 2.70 -28.97 4.83
N HIS A 536 3.83 -28.24 4.81
CA HIS A 536 4.37 -27.45 5.93
C HIS A 536 4.11 -25.94 5.82
N ILE A 537 3.11 -25.51 5.01
CA ILE A 537 2.88 -24.07 4.76
C ILE A 537 2.55 -23.28 6.03
N GLN A 538 1.79 -23.86 6.98
CA GLN A 538 1.39 -23.19 8.20
C GLN A 538 2.58 -22.88 9.14
N PRO A 539 3.47 -23.83 9.49
CA PRO A 539 4.69 -23.53 10.25
C PRO A 539 5.58 -22.46 9.56
N LEU A 540 5.66 -22.47 8.24
CA LEU A 540 6.44 -21.49 7.49
C LEU A 540 5.81 -20.08 7.53
N GLN A 541 4.49 -19.99 7.56
CA GLN A 541 3.79 -18.73 7.77
C GLN A 541 3.96 -18.19 9.20
N ASP A 542 3.99 -19.07 10.18
CA ASP A 542 4.28 -18.69 11.56
C ASP A 542 5.70 -18.12 11.68
N LEU A 543 6.69 -18.73 11.01
CA LEU A 543 8.05 -18.18 10.91
C LEU A 543 8.05 -16.80 10.24
N ALA A 544 7.32 -16.62 9.14
CA ALA A 544 7.23 -15.33 8.46
C ALA A 544 6.63 -14.25 9.39
N LEU A 545 5.57 -14.57 10.12
CA LEU A 545 4.96 -13.67 11.10
C LEU A 545 5.92 -13.32 12.25
N GLY A 546 6.66 -14.30 12.76
CA GLY A 546 7.66 -14.10 13.82
C GLY A 546 8.79 -13.18 13.35
N PHE A 547 9.39 -13.46 12.21
CA PHE A 547 10.48 -12.65 11.64
C PHE A 547 10.04 -11.24 11.30
N LYS A 548 8.91 -11.03 10.60
CA LYS A 548 8.44 -9.68 10.25
C LYS A 548 8.12 -8.82 11.47
N THR A 549 7.55 -9.43 12.53
CA THR A 549 7.24 -8.71 13.76
C THR A 549 8.51 -8.31 14.50
N LEU A 550 9.46 -9.22 14.62
CA LEU A 550 10.75 -8.93 15.25
C LEU A 550 11.53 -7.87 14.45
N ASP A 551 11.47 -7.90 13.13
CA ASP A 551 12.13 -6.93 12.25
C ASP A 551 11.53 -5.52 12.41
N ALA A 552 10.21 -5.41 12.52
CA ALA A 552 9.56 -4.14 12.80
C ALA A 552 9.93 -3.59 14.19
N LEU A 553 9.98 -4.44 15.23
CA LEU A 553 10.38 -4.05 16.58
C LEU A 553 11.85 -3.59 16.64
N GLN A 554 12.77 -4.33 16.00
CA GLN A 554 14.18 -3.95 15.95
C GLN A 554 14.38 -2.65 15.17
N SER A 555 13.59 -2.42 14.11
CA SER A 555 13.62 -1.17 13.36
C SER A 555 13.27 0.04 14.23
N LEU A 556 12.19 -0.07 15.02
CA LEU A 556 11.80 0.98 15.97
C LEU A 556 12.86 1.19 17.05
N ALA A 557 13.46 0.11 17.56
CA ALA A 557 14.52 0.19 18.57
C ALA A 557 15.78 0.87 18.01
N GLN A 558 16.19 0.52 16.80
CA GLN A 558 17.33 1.15 16.14
C GLN A 558 17.08 2.63 15.86
N ALA A 559 15.93 2.99 15.32
CA ALA A 559 15.56 4.38 15.09
C ALA A 559 15.53 5.19 16.40
N ALA A 560 15.00 4.60 17.48
CA ALA A 560 14.97 5.22 18.81
C ALA A 560 16.37 5.52 19.34
N ARG A 561 17.30 4.58 19.22
CA ARG A 561 18.69 4.74 19.65
C ARG A 561 19.42 5.77 18.80
N ASP A 562 19.34 5.66 17.48
CA ASP A 562 20.05 6.53 16.54
C ASP A 562 19.64 8.01 16.71
N LYS A 563 18.37 8.25 17.05
CA LYS A 563 17.78 9.57 17.16
C LYS A 563 17.49 10.01 18.59
N ARG A 564 17.91 9.24 19.61
CA ARG A 564 17.73 9.54 21.02
C ARG A 564 16.25 9.80 21.36
N TYR A 565 15.39 8.88 20.96
CA TYR A 565 13.98 8.93 21.31
C TYR A 565 13.76 8.32 22.69
N THR A 566 12.72 8.78 23.38
CA THR A 566 12.39 8.32 24.74
C THR A 566 11.12 7.47 24.73
N ARG A 567 10.98 6.59 25.72
CA ARG A 567 9.79 5.77 25.91
C ARG A 567 8.62 6.65 26.37
N PRO A 568 7.49 6.73 25.63
CA PRO A 568 6.30 7.41 26.08
C PRO A 568 5.56 6.61 27.16
N GLN A 569 4.83 7.32 28.01
CA GLN A 569 3.81 6.74 28.90
C GLN A 569 2.43 6.88 28.27
N ILE A 570 1.55 5.87 28.40
CA ILE A 570 0.18 5.92 27.89
C ILE A 570 -0.77 6.02 29.06
N ASN A 571 -1.51 7.13 29.16
CA ASN A 571 -2.46 7.40 30.24
C ASN A 571 -3.94 7.30 29.77
N LEU A 572 -4.85 7.11 30.72
CA LEU A 572 -6.29 7.11 30.51
C LEU A 572 -6.97 8.38 31.06
N GLU A 573 -6.19 9.32 31.56
CA GLU A 573 -6.66 10.55 32.24
C GLU A 573 -6.99 11.66 31.24
N GLY A 574 -6.62 11.48 29.96
CA GLY A 574 -6.81 12.49 28.91
C GLY A 574 -5.80 13.64 28.99
N ARG A 575 -4.61 13.39 29.58
CA ARG A 575 -3.52 14.36 29.72
C ARG A 575 -2.48 14.15 28.63
N LEU A 576 -2.21 15.21 27.85
CA LEU A 576 -1.13 15.27 26.88
C LEU A 576 -0.02 16.15 27.42
N HIS A 577 1.12 15.57 27.76
CA HIS A 577 2.29 16.31 28.22
C HIS A 577 3.55 15.81 27.48
N ILE A 578 4.13 16.66 26.67
CA ILE A 578 5.36 16.44 25.89
C ILE A 578 6.39 17.48 26.36
N LEU A 579 7.54 17.03 26.81
CA LEU A 579 8.65 17.88 27.21
C LEU A 579 9.74 17.85 26.14
N GLU A 580 10.16 19.04 25.71
CA GLU A 580 11.19 19.23 24.66
C GLU A 580 10.94 18.36 23.43
N GLY A 581 9.69 18.36 22.92
CA GLY A 581 9.27 17.63 21.75
C GLY A 581 9.99 18.13 20.50
N ARG A 582 10.34 17.21 19.58
CA ARG A 582 11.03 17.47 18.32
C ARG A 582 10.24 16.89 17.15
N HIS A 583 10.32 17.50 15.98
CA HIS A 583 9.63 17.01 14.79
C HIS A 583 10.47 15.92 14.10
N PRO A 584 10.05 14.64 14.07
CA PRO A 584 10.89 13.53 13.65
C PRO A 584 11.45 13.67 12.24
N VAL A 585 10.67 14.23 11.31
CA VAL A 585 11.06 14.38 9.90
C VAL A 585 11.92 15.63 9.69
N VAL A 586 11.53 16.77 10.29
CA VAL A 586 12.28 18.03 10.12
C VAL A 586 13.64 17.95 10.80
N GLU A 587 13.72 17.35 11.99
CA GLU A 587 14.99 17.08 12.69
C GLU A 587 15.92 16.23 11.82
N GLY A 588 15.38 15.18 11.15
CA GLY A 588 16.17 14.32 10.26
C GLY A 588 16.71 15.03 9.00
N ALA A 589 16.05 16.12 8.57
CA ALA A 589 16.48 16.91 7.42
C ALA A 589 17.46 18.03 7.76
N LEU A 590 17.53 18.46 9.02
CA LEU A 590 18.44 19.49 9.51
C LEU A 590 19.78 18.90 9.95
N GLN A 591 20.82 19.74 9.98
CA GLN A 591 22.08 19.35 10.61
C GLN A 591 21.88 19.15 12.12
N ALA A 592 22.67 18.29 12.73
CA ALA A 592 22.58 17.94 14.15
C ALA A 592 22.54 19.20 15.03
N GLY A 593 21.50 19.34 15.87
CA GLY A 593 21.30 20.46 16.78
C GLY A 593 20.58 21.69 16.18
N GLY A 594 20.14 21.65 14.90
CA GLY A 594 19.46 22.78 14.27
C GLY A 594 17.95 22.90 14.55
N PHE A 595 17.34 21.93 15.23
CA PHE A 595 15.90 21.96 15.58
C PHE A 595 15.70 22.54 16.99
N VAL A 596 14.71 23.41 17.14
CA VAL A 596 14.33 23.99 18.45
C VAL A 596 13.20 23.16 19.05
N PRO A 597 13.44 22.42 20.14
CA PRO A 597 12.41 21.60 20.78
C PRO A 597 11.33 22.45 21.46
N ASN A 598 10.12 21.90 21.62
CA ASN A 598 8.99 22.61 22.24
C ASN A 598 8.19 21.70 23.16
N ASP A 599 7.71 22.31 24.25
CA ASP A 599 6.78 21.67 25.17
C ASP A 599 5.35 21.74 24.64
N THR A 600 4.56 20.70 24.96
CA THR A 600 3.12 20.72 24.73
C THR A 600 2.42 20.21 26.01
N GLN A 601 1.53 21.02 26.56
CA GLN A 601 0.75 20.64 27.72
C GLN A 601 -0.73 20.92 27.45
N MET A 602 -1.54 19.86 27.51
CA MET A 602 -2.99 19.93 27.35
C MET A 602 -3.65 18.93 28.32
N ASP A 603 -4.78 19.32 28.88
CA ASP A 603 -5.58 18.47 29.72
C ASP A 603 -7.07 18.86 29.66
N ARG A 604 -7.88 18.39 30.60
CA ARG A 604 -9.31 18.72 30.65
C ARG A 604 -9.58 20.21 30.91
N ASN A 605 -8.65 20.94 31.49
CA ASN A 605 -8.78 22.38 31.79
C ASN A 605 -8.21 23.24 30.66
N ASP A 606 -7.17 22.76 29.97
CA ASP A 606 -6.46 23.43 28.88
C ASP A 606 -6.54 22.55 27.62
N ARG A 607 -7.76 22.38 27.05
CA ARG A 607 -7.99 21.41 25.95
C ARG A 607 -7.88 21.99 24.55
N VAL A 608 -8.01 23.32 24.40
CA VAL A 608 -7.84 24.00 23.13
C VAL A 608 -6.71 24.99 23.22
N LEU A 609 -5.64 24.78 22.48
CA LEU A 609 -4.53 25.72 22.33
C LEU A 609 -4.70 26.54 21.05
N ILE A 610 -4.98 27.85 21.18
CA ILE A 610 -4.97 28.79 20.06
C ILE A 610 -3.53 29.21 19.81
N VAL A 611 -2.97 28.82 18.69
CA VAL A 611 -1.57 29.04 18.31
C VAL A 611 -1.47 30.26 17.41
N THR A 612 -0.91 31.35 17.91
CA THR A 612 -0.74 32.60 17.18
C THR A 612 0.71 32.89 16.81
N GLY A 613 0.93 33.78 15.85
CA GLY A 613 2.27 34.18 15.39
C GLY A 613 2.41 34.15 13.86
N PRO A 614 3.57 34.59 13.31
CA PRO A 614 3.78 34.68 11.86
C PRO A 614 3.88 33.30 11.19
N ASN A 615 3.61 33.25 9.87
CA ASN A 615 3.55 31.99 9.13
C ASN A 615 4.88 31.21 9.09
N MET A 616 6.01 31.91 9.03
CA MET A 616 7.33 31.28 8.98
C MET A 616 7.91 30.93 10.36
N ALA A 617 7.18 31.23 11.44
CA ALA A 617 7.68 31.03 12.81
C ALA A 617 7.61 29.57 13.31
N GLY A 618 7.00 28.65 12.54
CA GLY A 618 6.99 27.23 12.87
C GLY A 618 5.69 26.72 13.53
N LYS A 619 4.57 27.45 13.49
CA LYS A 619 3.27 27.02 14.03
C LYS A 619 2.84 25.66 13.53
N SER A 620 2.74 25.50 12.19
CA SER A 620 2.32 24.24 11.55
C SER A 620 3.29 23.10 11.85
N THR A 621 4.60 23.38 11.97
CA THR A 621 5.62 22.39 12.36
C THR A 621 5.40 21.90 13.78
N TYR A 622 5.12 22.81 14.72
CA TYR A 622 4.81 22.49 16.12
C TYR A 622 3.55 21.61 16.26
N MET A 623 2.48 21.96 15.53
CA MET A 623 1.25 21.17 15.59
C MET A 623 1.41 19.78 14.95
N ARG A 624 2.10 19.70 13.80
CA ARG A 624 2.42 18.40 13.17
C ARG A 624 3.30 17.56 14.07
N GLN A 625 4.32 18.13 14.71
CA GLN A 625 5.17 17.48 15.69
C GLN A 625 4.35 16.80 16.79
N THR A 626 3.43 17.51 17.40
CA THR A 626 2.57 17.00 18.48
C THR A 626 1.73 15.81 17.99
N ALA A 627 1.10 15.95 16.82
CA ALA A 627 0.32 14.86 16.23
C ALA A 627 1.18 13.62 15.90
N LEU A 628 2.38 13.82 15.33
CA LEU A 628 3.30 12.74 15.01
C LEU A 628 3.81 12.02 16.27
N ILE A 629 4.14 12.73 17.33
CA ILE A 629 4.55 12.16 18.62
C ILE A 629 3.42 11.28 19.18
N CYS A 630 2.17 11.75 19.17
CA CYS A 630 1.02 10.96 19.59
C CYS A 630 0.86 9.70 18.75
N LEU A 631 0.95 9.79 17.42
CA LEU A 631 0.85 8.63 16.53
C LEU A 631 1.99 7.63 16.77
N MET A 632 3.23 8.10 16.92
CA MET A 632 4.37 7.25 17.25
C MET A 632 4.18 6.49 18.56
N ALA A 633 3.66 7.14 19.60
CA ALA A 633 3.33 6.49 20.87
C ALA A 633 2.29 5.39 20.68
N HIS A 634 1.22 5.64 19.90
CA HIS A 634 0.16 4.66 19.60
C HIS A 634 0.63 3.50 18.69
N MET A 635 1.73 3.69 17.94
CA MET A 635 2.37 2.59 17.22
C MET A 635 3.16 1.64 18.12
N GLY A 636 3.41 2.03 19.37
CA GLY A 636 4.35 1.36 20.27
C GLY A 636 5.80 1.73 19.98
N SER A 637 6.05 2.90 19.42
CA SER A 637 7.38 3.46 19.16
C SER A 637 7.81 4.41 20.28
N PHE A 638 9.12 4.52 20.50
CA PHE A 638 9.70 5.64 21.23
C PHE A 638 9.51 6.93 20.44
N VAL A 639 9.51 8.07 21.13
CA VAL A 639 9.13 9.37 20.60
C VAL A 639 10.25 10.41 20.71
N PRO A 640 10.35 11.37 19.79
CA PRO A 640 11.34 12.43 19.81
C PRO A 640 10.99 13.51 20.87
N ALA A 641 11.23 13.20 22.12
CA ALA A 641 11.01 14.09 23.26
C ALA A 641 11.93 13.71 24.43
N ASP A 642 12.09 14.58 25.43
CA ASP A 642 12.80 14.22 26.66
C ASP A 642 11.89 13.43 27.58
N ALA A 643 10.60 13.74 27.61
CA ALA A 643 9.57 12.95 28.26
C ALA A 643 8.23 13.12 27.52
N ALA A 644 7.38 12.08 27.52
CA ALA A 644 6.07 12.13 26.92
C ALA A 644 5.06 11.31 27.71
N ASP A 645 3.97 11.95 28.14
CA ASP A 645 2.80 11.34 28.74
C ASP A 645 1.61 11.60 27.80
N ILE A 646 1.18 10.56 27.11
CA ILE A 646 0.26 10.62 25.95
C ILE A 646 -1.07 9.98 26.35
N PRO A 647 -2.21 10.66 26.16
CA PRO A 647 -3.51 10.05 26.41
C PRO A 647 -3.80 8.96 25.39
N LEU A 648 -4.58 7.96 25.80
CA LEU A 648 -5.11 6.98 24.85
C LEU A 648 -6.14 7.67 23.95
N LEU A 649 -5.72 7.92 22.71
CA LEU A 649 -6.52 8.58 21.68
C LEU A 649 -7.29 7.55 20.84
N ASP A 650 -8.52 7.89 20.48
CA ASP A 650 -9.34 7.12 19.54
C ASP A 650 -9.09 7.54 18.09
N ASN A 651 -8.73 8.81 17.86
CA ASN A 651 -8.44 9.34 16.52
C ASN A 651 -7.51 10.58 16.57
N VAL A 652 -6.86 10.84 15.44
CA VAL A 652 -6.13 12.08 15.16
C VAL A 652 -6.67 12.68 13.88
N PHE A 653 -7.27 13.87 14.00
CA PHE A 653 -7.79 14.64 12.88
C PHE A 653 -6.88 15.79 12.57
N THR A 654 -6.59 16.02 11.30
CA THR A 654 -5.79 17.16 10.88
C THR A 654 -6.39 17.86 9.68
N ARG A 655 -6.37 19.19 9.70
CA ARG A 655 -6.63 20.07 8.57
C ARG A 655 -5.47 21.06 8.47
N ILE A 656 -4.47 20.72 7.64
CA ILE A 656 -3.23 21.49 7.49
C ILE A 656 -2.94 21.68 6.00
N GLY A 657 -2.95 22.94 5.54
CA GLY A 657 -2.69 23.33 4.15
C GLY A 657 -3.83 22.95 3.19
N ALA A 658 -4.12 23.80 2.21
CA ALA A 658 -5.02 23.49 1.10
C ALA A 658 -4.19 23.05 -0.12
N GLN A 659 -4.59 21.95 -0.76
CA GLN A 659 -4.25 21.69 -2.17
C GLN A 659 -5.53 21.84 -2.98
N ASP A 660 -5.42 22.54 -4.12
CA ASP A 660 -6.50 22.60 -5.09
C ASP A 660 -6.75 21.21 -5.66
N ASP A 661 -7.94 20.69 -5.49
CA ASP A 661 -8.38 19.51 -6.21
C ASP A 661 -9.04 19.94 -7.52
N LEU A 662 -8.20 20.33 -8.48
CA LEU A 662 -8.65 20.76 -9.82
C LEU A 662 -9.40 19.65 -10.56
N ALA A 663 -9.16 18.39 -10.20
CA ALA A 663 -9.79 17.24 -10.86
C ALA A 663 -11.27 17.08 -10.46
N ALA A 664 -11.64 17.47 -9.24
CA ALA A 664 -13.01 17.38 -8.74
C ALA A 664 -13.86 18.64 -9.00
N GLY A 665 -13.26 19.72 -9.55
CA GLY A 665 -13.96 20.98 -9.83
C GLY A 665 -14.51 21.70 -8.59
N GLN A 666 -14.02 21.33 -7.38
CA GLN A 666 -14.45 21.94 -6.11
C GLN A 666 -13.53 23.09 -5.73
N SER A 667 -14.11 24.18 -5.20
CA SER A 667 -13.30 25.27 -4.67
C SER A 667 -12.54 24.80 -3.41
N THR A 668 -11.33 25.35 -3.20
CA THR A 668 -10.52 25.12 -1.97
C THR A 668 -11.31 25.30 -0.69
N PHE A 669 -12.20 26.31 -0.65
CA PHE A 669 -13.05 26.57 0.49
C PHE A 669 -14.10 25.46 0.73
N MET A 670 -14.70 24.90 -0.34
CA MET A 670 -15.65 23.80 -0.21
C MET A 670 -14.98 22.53 0.32
N VAL A 671 -13.78 22.20 -0.17
CA VAL A 671 -12.97 21.08 0.35
C VAL A 671 -12.66 21.29 1.82
N GLU A 672 -12.25 22.49 2.20
CA GLU A 672 -11.99 22.86 3.60
C GLU A 672 -13.22 22.65 4.48
N MET A 673 -14.41 23.08 4.04
CA MET A 673 -15.64 22.93 4.80
C MET A 673 -16.07 21.46 4.91
N ILE A 674 -15.85 20.65 3.90
CA ILE A 674 -16.10 19.20 3.96
C ILE A 674 -15.19 18.54 5.00
N GLU A 675 -13.88 18.83 4.97
CA GLU A 675 -12.92 18.28 5.94
C GLU A 675 -13.26 18.73 7.37
N LEU A 676 -13.55 20.02 7.57
CA LEU A 676 -13.98 20.55 8.87
C LEU A 676 -15.27 19.87 9.36
N SER A 677 -16.26 19.72 8.49
CA SER A 677 -17.52 19.02 8.83
C SER A 677 -17.28 17.59 9.28
N GLN A 678 -16.38 16.87 8.59
CA GLN A 678 -16.01 15.49 8.99
C GLN A 678 -15.36 15.46 10.36
N ILE A 679 -14.45 16.40 10.64
CA ILE A 679 -13.79 16.52 11.95
C ILE A 679 -14.82 16.79 13.04
N LEU A 680 -15.65 17.81 12.88
CA LEU A 680 -16.63 18.21 13.91
C LEU A 680 -17.67 17.12 14.20
N ARG A 681 -18.03 16.29 13.21
CA ARG A 681 -18.98 15.17 13.40
C ARG A 681 -18.38 13.96 14.11
N ASN A 682 -17.07 13.74 13.98
CA ASN A 682 -16.43 12.51 14.44
C ASN A 682 -15.45 12.71 15.61
N ALA A 683 -15.11 13.96 15.96
CA ALA A 683 -14.22 14.25 17.07
C ALA A 683 -14.92 13.95 18.40
N SER A 684 -14.24 13.20 19.26
CA SER A 684 -14.65 12.78 20.61
C SER A 684 -13.77 13.44 21.67
N PRO A 685 -14.10 13.32 22.98
CA PRO A 685 -13.23 13.77 24.05
C PRO A 685 -11.86 13.04 24.13
N HIS A 686 -11.71 11.94 23.39
CA HIS A 686 -10.48 11.17 23.29
C HIS A 686 -9.76 11.40 21.96
N SER A 687 -10.19 12.37 21.15
CA SER A 687 -9.56 12.72 19.86
C SER A 687 -8.56 13.87 20.01
N LEU A 688 -7.51 13.85 19.18
CA LEU A 688 -6.64 14.99 18.95
C LEU A 688 -7.01 15.66 17.61
N VAL A 689 -7.30 16.95 17.65
CA VAL A 689 -7.67 17.75 16.46
C VAL A 689 -6.58 18.79 16.20
N VAL A 690 -6.13 18.89 14.96
CA VAL A 690 -5.13 19.88 14.52
C VAL A 690 -5.72 20.68 13.36
N LEU A 691 -5.98 21.95 13.59
CA LEU A 691 -6.58 22.87 12.60
C LEU A 691 -5.60 24.00 12.29
N ASP A 692 -5.25 24.18 11.03
CA ASP A 692 -4.33 25.22 10.57
C ASP A 692 -5.06 26.15 9.60
N GLU A 693 -5.22 27.41 10.02
CA GLU A 693 -5.73 28.52 9.21
C GLU A 693 -7.14 28.31 8.62
N VAL A 694 -8.07 27.82 9.43
CA VAL A 694 -9.47 27.61 9.01
C VAL A 694 -10.16 28.95 8.69
N GLY A 695 -10.92 28.98 7.57
CA GLY A 695 -11.73 30.12 7.14
C GLY A 695 -11.01 31.09 6.19
N ARG A 696 -9.81 30.78 5.70
CA ARG A 696 -9.05 31.64 4.76
C ARG A 696 -9.65 31.76 3.37
N GLY A 697 -10.41 30.76 2.93
CA GLY A 697 -10.94 30.69 1.57
C GLY A 697 -12.17 31.57 1.29
N THR A 698 -12.61 32.40 2.25
CA THR A 698 -13.79 33.24 2.16
C THR A 698 -13.56 34.64 2.72
N GLY A 699 -14.60 35.45 2.79
CA GLY A 699 -14.53 36.81 3.39
C GLY A 699 -14.08 36.78 4.86
N THR A 700 -13.31 37.78 5.31
CA THR A 700 -12.67 37.78 6.63
C THR A 700 -13.65 37.54 7.78
N LEU A 701 -14.83 38.20 7.75
CA LEU A 701 -15.84 38.06 8.80
C LEU A 701 -16.53 36.70 8.78
N ASP A 702 -16.81 36.14 7.60
CA ASP A 702 -17.36 34.80 7.47
C ASP A 702 -16.37 33.75 7.98
N GLY A 703 -15.09 33.87 7.57
CA GLY A 703 -14.02 32.98 8.02
C GLY A 703 -13.82 33.01 9.53
N LEU A 704 -13.79 34.24 10.11
CA LEU A 704 -13.71 34.43 11.57
C LEU A 704 -14.90 33.79 12.29
N SER A 705 -16.11 33.98 11.77
CA SER A 705 -17.33 33.46 12.39
C SER A 705 -17.33 31.91 12.40
N ILE A 706 -16.90 31.29 11.31
CA ILE A 706 -16.78 29.81 11.21
C ILE A 706 -15.68 29.33 12.16
N ALA A 707 -14.52 29.96 12.17
CA ALA A 707 -13.40 29.58 13.04
C ALA A 707 -13.79 29.70 14.52
N TRP A 708 -14.46 30.80 14.91
CA TRP A 708 -14.95 31.02 16.26
C TRP A 708 -15.93 29.91 16.70
N ALA A 709 -16.95 29.64 15.88
CA ALA A 709 -17.94 28.61 16.16
C ALA A 709 -17.31 27.21 16.25
N ALA A 710 -16.30 26.90 15.39
CA ALA A 710 -15.59 25.64 15.45
C ALA A 710 -14.80 25.48 16.77
N VAL A 711 -14.12 26.51 17.24
CA VAL A 711 -13.42 26.50 18.54
C VAL A 711 -14.41 26.30 19.69
N GLU A 712 -15.55 27.03 19.68
CA GLU A 712 -16.59 26.82 20.68
C GLU A 712 -17.12 25.41 20.73
N TYR A 713 -17.36 24.79 19.56
CA TYR A 713 -17.83 23.42 19.46
C TYR A 713 -16.81 22.41 19.97
N LEU A 714 -15.52 22.58 19.65
CA LEU A 714 -14.45 21.69 20.06
C LEU A 714 -14.12 21.82 21.56
N ALA A 715 -14.21 23.04 22.13
CA ALA A 715 -13.99 23.30 23.53
C ALA A 715 -15.15 22.80 24.42
N GLY A 716 -16.37 22.71 23.88
CA GLY A 716 -17.57 22.33 24.60
C GLY A 716 -17.57 20.85 25.01
N THR A 717 -17.71 20.59 26.32
CA THR A 717 -17.76 19.20 26.87
C THR A 717 -19.03 18.45 26.48
N GLU A 718 -20.12 19.17 26.18
CA GLU A 718 -21.39 18.58 25.71
C GLU A 718 -21.40 18.31 24.22
N THR A 719 -20.48 18.91 23.46
CA THR A 719 -20.40 18.80 22.00
C THR A 719 -19.30 17.84 21.57
N SER A 720 -18.02 18.19 21.74
CA SER A 720 -16.87 17.36 21.38
C SER A 720 -15.91 17.14 22.55
N GLY A 721 -15.40 18.24 23.15
CA GLY A 721 -14.41 18.17 24.23
C GLY A 721 -13.04 17.65 23.80
N ALA A 722 -12.72 17.66 22.50
CA ALA A 722 -11.48 17.14 21.94
C ALA A 722 -10.27 17.99 22.30
N LEU A 723 -9.10 17.37 22.48
CA LEU A 723 -7.83 18.07 22.55
C LEU A 723 -7.55 18.72 21.18
N THR A 724 -7.40 20.06 21.15
CA THR A 724 -7.36 20.80 19.89
C THR A 724 -6.17 21.76 19.83
N LEU A 725 -5.37 21.68 18.78
CA LEU A 725 -4.38 22.66 18.37
C LEU A 725 -4.95 23.47 17.22
N PHE A 726 -5.15 24.77 17.42
CA PHE A 726 -5.79 25.64 16.44
C PHE A 726 -4.87 26.80 16.07
N ALA A 727 -4.20 26.74 14.92
CA ALA A 727 -3.43 27.86 14.42
C ALA A 727 -4.30 28.84 13.63
N THR A 728 -4.14 30.11 13.89
CA THR A 728 -4.93 31.14 13.25
C THR A 728 -4.16 32.45 13.03
N HIS A 729 -4.64 33.23 12.08
CA HIS A 729 -4.27 34.63 11.88
C HIS A 729 -5.33 35.61 12.38
N TYR A 730 -6.47 35.09 12.83
CA TYR A 730 -7.51 35.91 13.44
C TYR A 730 -7.11 36.24 14.90
N HIS A 731 -6.61 37.43 15.15
CA HIS A 731 -6.21 37.90 16.48
C HIS A 731 -7.40 37.95 17.45
N GLU A 732 -8.60 38.15 16.91
CA GLU A 732 -9.86 38.18 17.64
C GLU A 732 -10.14 36.88 18.41
N LEU A 733 -9.69 35.76 17.89
CA LEU A 733 -9.83 34.45 18.57
C LEU A 733 -9.04 34.37 19.88
N SER A 734 -8.02 35.21 20.04
CA SER A 734 -7.27 35.29 21.31
C SER A 734 -8.13 35.77 22.48
N GLY A 735 -9.21 36.50 22.20
CA GLY A 735 -10.19 36.94 23.21
C GLY A 735 -11.04 35.83 23.80
N MET A 736 -10.96 34.60 23.25
CA MET A 736 -11.69 33.44 23.79
C MET A 736 -11.06 32.89 25.08
N GLU A 737 -9.76 33.13 25.32
CA GLU A 737 -9.12 32.77 26.62
C GLU A 737 -9.78 33.54 27.75
N GLY A 738 -10.13 32.84 28.83
CA GLY A 738 -10.85 33.42 29.96
C GLY A 738 -12.37 33.60 29.77
N ALA A 739 -12.83 33.58 28.51
CA ALA A 739 -14.24 33.63 28.18
C ALA A 739 -14.87 32.27 27.97
N LEU A 740 -14.08 31.32 27.43
CA LEU A 740 -14.46 29.92 27.28
C LEU A 740 -13.56 29.04 28.15
N PRO A 741 -14.13 28.21 29.02
CA PRO A 741 -13.35 27.25 29.79
C PRO A 741 -12.60 26.28 28.86
N GLY A 742 -11.34 26.01 29.15
CA GLY A 742 -10.51 25.08 28.41
C GLY A 742 -9.82 25.63 27.16
N VAL A 743 -9.92 26.92 26.89
CA VAL A 743 -9.22 27.63 25.81
C VAL A 743 -8.05 28.43 26.37
N VAL A 744 -6.87 28.23 25.76
CA VAL A 744 -5.61 28.86 26.15
C VAL A 744 -4.90 29.39 24.91
N ASN A 745 -4.34 30.60 25.01
CA ASN A 745 -3.51 31.14 23.96
C ASN A 745 -2.05 30.73 24.14
N VAL A 746 -1.42 30.37 23.02
CA VAL A 746 0.03 30.19 22.93
C VAL A 746 0.56 30.93 21.71
N SER A 747 1.79 31.40 21.77
CA SER A 747 2.40 32.15 20.68
C SER A 747 3.85 31.71 20.45
N VAL A 748 4.29 31.85 19.19
CA VAL A 748 5.70 31.65 18.86
C VAL A 748 6.51 32.86 19.28
N LEU A 749 7.55 32.66 20.07
CA LEU A 749 8.43 33.71 20.51
C LEU A 749 9.20 34.34 19.35
N THR A 750 9.17 35.66 19.31
CA THR A 750 9.95 36.50 18.40
C THR A 750 10.83 37.47 19.19
N LYS A 751 12.02 37.77 18.69
CA LYS A 751 12.92 38.77 19.26
C LYS A 751 13.18 39.86 18.22
N GLU A 752 12.79 41.09 18.57
CA GLU A 752 13.07 42.27 17.76
C GLU A 752 14.48 42.76 18.07
N MET A 753 15.33 42.91 17.07
CA MET A 753 16.67 43.48 17.17
C MET A 753 16.81 44.62 16.18
N GLY A 754 16.41 45.83 16.60
CA GLY A 754 16.31 46.99 15.72
C GLY A 754 15.28 46.78 14.64
N ASP A 755 15.70 46.79 13.38
CA ASP A 755 14.80 46.60 12.22
C ASP A 755 14.66 45.09 11.83
N GLU A 756 15.32 44.16 12.55
CA GLU A 756 15.29 42.73 12.30
C GLU A 756 14.42 41.99 13.33
N VAL A 757 13.67 41.03 12.88
CA VAL A 757 12.89 40.11 13.73
C VAL A 757 13.48 38.71 13.60
N ILE A 758 13.89 38.15 14.71
CA ILE A 758 14.40 36.76 14.79
C ILE A 758 13.28 35.89 15.32
N PHE A 759 12.91 34.86 14.56
CA PHE A 759 11.99 33.83 15.02
C PHE A 759 12.76 32.85 15.88
N LEU A 760 12.40 32.75 17.17
CA LEU A 760 13.05 31.83 18.10
C LEU A 760 12.51 30.40 18.01
N HIS A 761 11.44 30.15 17.26
CA HIS A 761 10.77 28.86 17.09
C HIS A 761 10.37 28.18 18.41
N LYS A 762 10.31 28.94 19.52
CA LYS A 762 9.89 28.46 20.84
C LYS A 762 8.46 28.91 21.10
N ILE A 763 7.62 28.01 21.56
CA ILE A 763 6.23 28.27 21.94
C ILE A 763 6.18 28.77 23.40
N LYS A 764 5.37 29.79 23.66
CA LYS A 764 5.12 30.29 25.01
C LYS A 764 3.63 30.55 25.22
N ARG A 765 3.14 30.38 26.43
CA ARG A 765 1.77 30.72 26.86
C ARG A 765 1.55 32.24 26.76
N GLY A 766 0.42 32.61 26.18
CA GLY A 766 0.01 33.99 25.90
C GLY A 766 -0.16 34.28 24.41
N GLY A 767 -1.00 35.27 24.07
CA GLY A 767 -1.23 35.68 22.68
C GLY A 767 -0.05 36.45 22.08
N ALA A 768 -0.02 36.56 20.74
CA ALA A 768 0.91 37.46 20.04
C ALA A 768 0.25 38.83 19.82
N ASP A 769 0.88 39.92 20.29
CA ASP A 769 0.34 41.26 20.23
C ASP A 769 0.58 41.98 18.89
N LYS A 770 1.41 41.42 17.99
CA LYS A 770 1.83 42.10 16.75
C LYS A 770 1.71 41.24 15.51
N SER A 771 1.34 41.88 14.38
CA SER A 771 1.41 41.29 13.06
C SER A 771 2.79 41.47 12.42
N PHE A 772 3.40 40.43 11.86
CA PHE A 772 4.73 40.46 11.23
C PHE A 772 4.66 40.32 9.70
N GLY A 773 3.49 40.41 9.06
CA GLY A 773 3.33 40.14 7.63
C GLY A 773 4.18 41.07 6.73
N VAL A 774 4.25 42.35 7.05
CA VAL A 774 5.07 43.31 6.30
C VAL A 774 6.58 43.04 6.46
N TYR A 775 6.98 42.50 7.62
CA TYR A 775 8.37 42.07 7.85
C TYR A 775 8.73 40.86 7.00
N VAL A 776 7.87 39.85 6.94
CA VAL A 776 8.03 38.67 6.11
C VAL A 776 8.12 39.02 4.62
N ALA A 777 7.28 39.97 4.15
CA ALA A 777 7.34 40.48 2.78
C ALA A 777 8.73 41.08 2.45
N ARG A 778 9.34 41.80 3.40
CA ARG A 778 10.72 42.32 3.26
C ARG A 778 11.74 41.17 3.12
N MET A 779 11.65 40.16 3.97
CA MET A 779 12.54 38.98 3.91
C MET A 779 12.41 38.23 2.59
N ALA A 780 11.20 38.17 2.04
CA ALA A 780 10.93 37.53 0.74
C ALA A 780 11.44 38.37 -0.45
N GLY A 781 12.05 39.55 -0.24
CA GLY A 781 12.61 40.39 -1.28
C GLY A 781 11.63 41.31 -1.98
N VAL A 782 10.45 41.58 -1.40
CA VAL A 782 9.52 42.57 -1.93
C VAL A 782 10.19 43.94 -1.98
N PRO A 783 10.01 44.74 -3.06
CA PRO A 783 10.67 46.04 -3.21
C PRO A 783 10.51 46.97 -1.99
N ARG A 784 11.61 47.60 -1.58
CA ARG A 784 11.63 48.46 -0.36
C ARG A 784 10.57 49.53 -0.33
N SER A 785 10.22 50.14 -1.48
CA SER A 785 9.17 51.16 -1.60
C SER A 785 7.77 50.58 -1.27
N VAL A 786 7.50 49.33 -1.69
CA VAL A 786 6.23 48.66 -1.40
C VAL A 786 6.14 48.34 0.11
N VAL A 787 7.24 47.80 0.69
CA VAL A 787 7.32 47.49 2.11
C VAL A 787 7.15 48.75 2.99
N ALA A 788 7.81 49.87 2.62
CA ALA A 788 7.67 51.11 3.33
C ALA A 788 6.21 51.61 3.28
N ARG A 789 5.59 51.59 2.11
CA ARG A 789 4.18 52.00 1.96
C ARG A 789 3.21 51.09 2.72
N ALA A 790 3.47 49.76 2.70
CA ALA A 790 2.69 48.80 3.47
C ALA A 790 2.72 49.10 4.98
N ARG A 791 3.90 49.49 5.55
CA ARG A 791 4.03 49.88 6.95
C ARG A 791 3.19 51.11 7.28
N GLU A 792 3.22 52.15 6.41
CA GLU A 792 2.40 53.34 6.60
C GLU A 792 0.90 53.04 6.59
N ILE A 793 0.48 52.14 5.67
CA ILE A 793 -0.92 51.75 5.58
C ILE A 793 -1.32 50.96 6.82
N LEU A 794 -0.49 50.01 7.25
CA LEU A 794 -0.71 49.17 8.44
C LEU A 794 -0.90 50.06 9.69
N ALA A 795 0.02 51.00 9.91
CA ALA A 795 -0.06 51.93 11.05
C ALA A 795 -1.36 52.76 11.05
N ARG A 796 -1.87 53.14 9.87
CA ARG A 796 -3.16 53.87 9.75
C ARG A 796 -4.34 52.94 10.04
N LEU A 797 -4.30 51.70 9.58
CA LEU A 797 -5.35 50.70 9.85
C LEU A 797 -5.40 50.33 11.33
N GLU A 798 -4.26 50.10 11.97
CA GLU A 798 -4.16 49.85 13.40
C GLU A 798 -4.66 51.06 14.24
N ALA A 799 -4.36 52.27 13.85
CA ALA A 799 -4.85 53.45 14.51
C ALA A 799 -6.38 53.70 14.33
N SER A 800 -6.96 53.18 13.24
CA SER A 800 -8.40 53.26 12.96
C SER A 800 -9.21 52.13 13.60
N ASN A 801 -8.56 51.01 13.99
CA ASN A 801 -9.20 49.82 14.56
C ASN A 801 -9.29 49.88 16.10
N ILE A 802 -9.77 50.96 16.68
CA ILE A 802 -10.09 51.07 18.15
C ILE A 802 -11.22 50.10 18.56
N THR A 803 -11.74 49.29 17.64
CA THR A 803 -12.96 48.50 17.86
C THR A 803 -12.75 46.95 17.93
N GLN A 804 -11.52 46.44 17.81
CA GLN A 804 -11.31 44.96 17.75
C GLN A 804 -11.56 44.27 19.11
N ASP A 805 -11.13 44.87 20.22
CA ASP A 805 -11.40 44.34 21.57
C ASP A 805 -12.90 44.39 21.94
N THR A 806 -13.66 45.29 21.32
CA THR A 806 -15.08 45.51 21.58
C THR A 806 -15.96 44.45 20.92
N ILE A 807 -15.53 43.84 19.80
CA ILE A 807 -16.31 42.80 19.09
C ILE A 807 -16.30 41.49 19.88
N GLY A 808 -15.15 41.08 20.39
CA GLY A 808 -15.03 39.87 21.23
C GLY A 808 -15.85 39.98 22.53
N GLN A 809 -15.77 41.11 23.22
CA GLN A 809 -16.51 41.33 24.47
C GLN A 809 -18.03 41.43 24.24
N ASN A 810 -18.50 42.07 23.16
CA ASN A 810 -19.92 42.16 22.83
C ASN A 810 -20.56 40.79 22.44
N ILE A 811 -19.83 39.92 21.80
CA ILE A 811 -20.32 38.57 21.45
C ILE A 811 -20.45 37.72 22.72
N LEU A 812 -19.55 37.89 23.67
CA LEU A 812 -19.51 37.12 24.94
C LEU A 812 -20.51 37.69 25.98
N GLU A 813 -20.75 38.98 26.02
CA GLU A 813 -21.77 39.57 26.89
C GLU A 813 -23.18 39.17 26.47
N LYS A 814 -23.47 39.05 25.17
CA LYS A 814 -24.76 38.51 24.68
C LYS A 814 -25.01 37.05 25.08
N LYS A 815 -24.01 36.24 25.26
CA LYS A 815 -24.19 34.85 25.76
C LYS A 815 -24.52 34.80 27.27
N LYS A 816 -23.94 35.67 28.08
CA LYS A 816 -24.29 35.72 29.54
C LYS A 816 -25.71 36.20 29.80
N GLY A 817 -26.32 36.97 28.84
CA GLY A 817 -27.72 37.39 28.90
C GLY A 817 -28.74 36.38 28.37
N ARG A 818 -28.33 35.32 27.68
CA ARG A 818 -29.23 34.42 26.96
C ARG A 818 -29.70 33.17 27.74
N GLN A 819 -29.24 32.97 28.98
CA GLN A 819 -29.75 31.88 29.85
C GLN A 819 -31.06 32.19 30.59
N LYS A 820 -31.72 33.35 30.29
CA LYS A 820 -33.10 33.60 30.71
C LYS A 820 -33.88 34.17 29.55
N ASN A 821 -34.83 33.38 29.05
CA ASN A 821 -35.89 33.66 28.07
C ASN A 821 -35.60 33.21 26.65
N GLU A 822 -35.85 31.97 26.33
CA GLU A 822 -36.31 31.54 25.01
C GLU A 822 -37.78 31.91 24.86
N GLN A 823 -38.02 33.13 24.46
CA GLN A 823 -39.20 33.57 23.70
C GLN A 823 -38.64 34.35 22.51
N LEU A 824 -38.67 33.75 21.32
CA LEU A 824 -38.39 34.38 20.06
C LEU A 824 -39.32 35.58 19.90
N ASP A 825 -38.82 36.80 20.02
CA ASP A 825 -39.56 38.01 19.74
C ASP A 825 -39.70 38.15 18.21
N LEU A 826 -40.82 37.63 17.70
CA LEU A 826 -41.28 37.81 16.30
C LEU A 826 -41.30 39.29 15.86
N GLY A 827 -41.35 40.23 16.80
CA GLY A 827 -41.31 41.68 16.53
C GLY A 827 -39.96 42.18 16.05
N GLU A 828 -38.83 41.62 16.50
CA GLU A 828 -37.48 42.05 16.02
C GLU A 828 -37.22 41.60 14.57
N PHE A 829 -37.68 40.46 14.17
CA PHE A 829 -37.56 39.98 12.78
C PHE A 829 -38.37 40.82 11.81
N ALA A 830 -39.60 41.16 12.17
CA ALA A 830 -40.48 42.00 11.37
C ALA A 830 -39.95 43.49 11.28
N ARG A 831 -39.30 43.99 12.32
CA ARG A 831 -38.62 45.33 12.29
C ARG A 831 -37.43 45.34 11.35
N ALA A 832 -36.60 44.26 11.36
CA ALA A 832 -35.44 44.13 10.48
C ALA A 832 -35.82 44.03 9.01
N GLU A 833 -36.90 43.33 8.70
CA GLU A 833 -37.47 43.18 7.34
C GLU A 833 -37.98 44.51 6.82
N LEU A 834 -38.70 45.31 7.66
CA LEU A 834 -39.21 46.62 7.32
C LEU A 834 -38.09 47.63 7.03
N VAL A 835 -37.01 47.63 7.82
CA VAL A 835 -35.83 48.47 7.60
C VAL A 835 -35.10 48.07 6.30
N GLN A 836 -35.04 46.80 5.97
CA GLN A 836 -34.42 46.34 4.74
C GLN A 836 -35.24 46.66 3.48
N GLU A 837 -36.58 46.59 3.54
CA GLU A 837 -37.45 47.06 2.45
C GLU A 837 -37.33 48.57 2.26
N LEU A 838 -37.23 49.33 3.34
CA LEU A 838 -37.03 50.78 3.28
C LEU A 838 -35.69 51.19 2.63
N ALA A 839 -34.62 50.42 2.95
CA ALA A 839 -33.27 50.68 2.43
C ALA A 839 -33.12 50.29 0.95
N GLN A 840 -33.93 49.39 0.43
CA GLN A 840 -33.92 48.94 -0.98
C GLN A 840 -34.81 49.80 -1.91
N LEU A 841 -35.59 50.79 -1.40
CA LEU A 841 -36.41 51.66 -2.19
C LEU A 841 -35.56 52.69 -2.95
N ASP A 842 -35.53 52.61 -4.27
CA ASP A 842 -34.90 53.64 -5.11
C ASP A 842 -35.89 54.78 -5.36
N VAL A 843 -35.97 55.69 -4.38
CA VAL A 843 -36.87 56.81 -4.35
C VAL A 843 -36.71 57.77 -5.55
N LEU A 844 -35.53 57.78 -6.19
CA LEU A 844 -35.22 58.68 -7.31
C LEU A 844 -35.80 58.14 -8.65
N GLN A 845 -36.17 56.95 -8.76
CA GLN A 845 -36.81 56.35 -9.95
C GLN A 845 -38.34 56.19 -9.82
N MET A 846 -38.95 56.62 -8.71
CA MET A 846 -40.38 56.48 -8.46
C MET A 846 -41.11 57.74 -8.80
N SER A 847 -42.32 57.64 -9.34
CA SER A 847 -43.22 58.74 -9.47
C SER A 847 -43.78 59.21 -8.10
N PRO A 848 -44.19 60.48 -7.90
CA PRO A 848 -44.71 60.90 -6.62
C PRO A 848 -45.88 60.08 -6.06
N MET A 849 -46.69 59.53 -6.94
CA MET A 849 -47.84 58.71 -6.57
C MET A 849 -47.40 57.27 -6.12
N GLU A 850 -46.37 56.71 -6.75
CA GLU A 850 -45.81 55.43 -6.36
C GLU A 850 -45.05 55.55 -5.03
N ALA A 851 -44.30 56.61 -4.82
CA ALA A 851 -43.67 56.90 -3.55
C ALA A 851 -44.69 57.05 -2.39
N LEU A 852 -45.80 57.70 -2.62
CA LEU A 852 -46.86 57.88 -1.62
C LEU A 852 -47.53 56.51 -1.28
N ASN A 853 -47.78 55.68 -2.28
CA ASN A 853 -48.36 54.36 -2.10
C ASN A 853 -47.38 53.42 -1.34
N GLN A 854 -46.09 53.43 -1.67
CA GLN A 854 -45.07 52.64 -0.95
C GLN A 854 -44.92 53.13 0.51
N LEU A 855 -44.95 54.42 0.74
CA LEU A 855 -44.95 54.98 2.09
C LEU A 855 -46.16 54.57 2.93
N PHE A 856 -47.32 54.47 2.27
CA PHE A 856 -48.57 54.01 2.92
C PHE A 856 -48.46 52.52 3.27
N VAL A 857 -47.95 51.68 2.38
CA VAL A 857 -47.70 50.23 2.64
C VAL A 857 -46.74 50.04 3.79
N LEU A 858 -45.61 50.73 3.80
CA LEU A 858 -44.61 50.65 4.88
C LEU A 858 -45.16 51.13 6.21
N LYS A 859 -46.00 52.20 6.22
CA LYS A 859 -46.67 52.70 7.42
C LYS A 859 -47.67 51.67 7.97
N GLU A 860 -48.44 50.98 7.13
CA GLU A 860 -49.33 49.92 7.56
C GLU A 860 -48.60 48.69 8.07
N LYS A 861 -47.46 48.33 7.46
CA LYS A 861 -46.58 47.27 7.97
C LYS A 861 -45.98 47.67 9.35
N ALA A 862 -45.52 48.89 9.52
CA ALA A 862 -44.99 49.37 10.77
C ALA A 862 -46.00 49.47 11.91
N ARG A 863 -47.28 49.63 11.59
CA ARG A 863 -48.37 49.62 12.59
C ARG A 863 -48.73 48.21 13.11
N LYS A 864 -48.39 47.16 12.32
CA LYS A 864 -48.66 45.77 12.65
C LYS A 864 -47.51 45.10 13.44
N ILE A 865 -46.35 45.75 13.52
CA ILE A 865 -45.19 45.40 14.30
C ILE A 865 -45.23 46.05 15.68
#